data_529c67a808d4ec0a95ee74df61381d10
#
_entry.id   529c67a808d4ec0a95ee74df61381d10
#
_cell.length_a   1.000
_cell.length_b   1.000
_cell.length_c   1.000
_cell.angle_alpha   90.00
_cell.angle_beta   90.00
_cell.angle_gamma   90.00
#
_symmetry.space_group_name_H-M   'P 1'
#
loop_
_entity.id
_entity.type
_entity.pdbx_description
1 polymer ?
#
loop_
_entity_poly.entity_id
_entity_poly.type
_entity_poly.pdbx_seq_one_letter_code
_entity_poly.pdbx_strand_id
1 'polypeptide(L)'
;MRPIQAPTIHLSEYQQPPFWIKTVDLKFSLHPTASIVRSTMKFTTNDMRNDGPHDLRLHGQELKLLSASINGNALALDKILIDTEGLTIPANLVPQGGFTWQAEVEINPKANSSLNGLYMSNGMYCTQCEAEGFRKITFSYDRPDVMSVYTVTIEGDAPVLLSNGNKIDHGKWRDPWPKPSYLFALVAGDLEAYTDKFTTMSGREVALEIWVRPGDQDKCAYAMDSLKRSMRWDETEYGREYDLDLFMIVAVDDFNMGAMENKGLNIFNSKYVLASPETATDRDYELIEGIIAHEYFHNWTGNRITCRDWFQLCLKEGLTVFRDQQFSGDERSRAVVRIENVLQLRGRQFREDAGPLAHSVRPEEYIEINNFYTATIYEKGAELIGMLRTLVGAANYRKALDLYFERHDNEACTIEHWIKVFEDACYIDLSQFALWYTQAGTPKLEVIENFEGDTLTITFTQTNPNTPGQKDKKPQVIPIRTGFLAADGSEAIPERLLTLTSAEQSFKINGLSDHPTVSYLRDFSAPVILNRKVDNATRAFLLINDKDLFNKWDEGRSYAMSLLQDMVIKGIRADPTFIAAMRAIAANNSLDPAFRALILTLPSEEAIAQAMFNEGKTPDPDAIYSARATLKRAMATEMADYLPFLYASLKTESPYTPNPAAAGKRALRAVALSLLSLLEHNCETARVQFATADNMTEQFGALSTLITNGQGADAITTFYEQWKHDRLVIDKWFTVQVSNAIPTTAIDVAIKLTKHKDFEWKNPNRFRSLIAGFAMMNPAGFHEKNGRGYAFFADWLIKLDPVNPQTTARMCGGFETWRRYDADRQKEMRKQLTRIANAPNLSKDTSEIIGKILGG
;
A
#
# COMPACT_ATOMS: atom_id res chain seq x y z
N MET A 1 34.22 -5.88 -15.45
CA MET A 1 34.26 -4.78 -14.45
C MET A 1 33.11 -5.05 -13.48
N ARG A 2 33.31 -5.01 -12.15
CA ARG A 2 32.17 -4.95 -11.23
C ARG A 2 31.41 -3.68 -11.58
N PRO A 3 30.07 -3.70 -11.65
CA PRO A 3 29.32 -2.46 -11.79
C PRO A 3 29.74 -1.50 -10.68
N ILE A 4 29.94 -0.23 -11.00
CA ILE A 4 30.19 0.80 -9.99
C ILE A 4 28.92 0.79 -9.13
N GLN A 5 29.07 0.40 -7.87
CA GLN A 5 27.94 0.38 -6.93
C GLN A 5 27.47 1.83 -6.78
N ALA A 6 26.20 2.09 -7.04
CA ALA A 6 25.63 3.42 -6.88
C ALA A 6 25.87 3.93 -5.45
N PRO A 7 26.15 5.21 -5.23
CA PRO A 7 26.43 5.75 -3.89
C PRO A 7 25.21 5.58 -2.98
N THR A 8 25.45 5.23 -1.74
CA THR A 8 24.46 5.28 -0.68
C THR A 8 24.27 6.72 -0.25
N ILE A 9 23.04 7.14 -0.09
CA ILE A 9 22.67 8.48 0.40
C ILE A 9 22.31 8.32 1.88
N HIS A 10 22.87 9.19 2.74
CA HIS A 10 22.69 9.15 4.19
C HIS A 10 21.94 10.36 4.70
N LEU A 11 21.03 10.16 5.67
CA LEU A 11 20.29 11.25 6.34
C LEU A 11 21.25 12.27 7.00
N SER A 12 22.36 11.79 7.56
CA SER A 12 23.38 12.64 8.18
C SER A 12 24.09 13.60 7.21
N GLU A 13 24.01 13.35 5.91
CA GLU A 13 24.58 14.17 4.85
C GLU A 13 23.61 15.26 4.35
N TYR A 14 22.38 15.28 4.90
CA TYR A 14 21.42 16.31 4.50
C TYR A 14 21.96 17.71 4.76
N GLN A 15 21.91 18.53 3.74
CA GLN A 15 22.22 19.96 3.79
C GLN A 15 21.13 20.73 3.04
N GLN A 16 20.75 21.89 3.61
CA GLN A 16 19.89 22.82 2.88
C GLN A 16 20.58 23.24 1.57
N PRO A 17 19.82 23.49 0.49
CA PRO A 17 20.38 23.93 -0.77
C PRO A 17 20.97 25.34 -0.61
N PRO A 18 22.00 25.70 -1.39
CA PRO A 18 22.60 27.04 -1.31
C PRO A 18 21.67 28.14 -1.86
N PHE A 19 20.67 27.76 -2.64
CA PHE A 19 19.66 28.67 -3.20
C PHE A 19 18.27 28.09 -3.05
N TRP A 20 17.26 28.95 -2.94
CA TRP A 20 15.83 28.60 -3.01
C TRP A 20 15.26 28.98 -4.37
N ILE A 21 14.38 28.16 -4.92
CA ILE A 21 13.59 28.52 -6.11
C ILE A 21 12.24 29.05 -5.62
N LYS A 22 11.94 30.32 -5.92
CA LYS A 22 10.68 30.96 -5.50
C LYS A 22 9.56 30.75 -6.51
N THR A 23 9.87 30.82 -7.80
CA THR A 23 8.90 30.58 -8.87
C THR A 23 9.49 29.70 -9.95
N VAL A 24 8.64 28.87 -10.53
CA VAL A 24 8.93 28.01 -11.68
C VAL A 24 7.91 28.29 -12.78
N ASP A 25 8.34 28.87 -13.88
CA ASP A 25 7.51 29.03 -15.07
C ASP A 25 7.96 28.01 -16.12
N LEU A 26 7.03 27.15 -16.54
CA LEU A 26 7.30 26.10 -17.53
C LEU A 26 6.45 26.33 -18.79
N LYS A 27 7.08 26.22 -19.94
CA LYS A 27 6.39 26.22 -21.22
C LYS A 27 6.75 24.94 -21.98
N PHE A 28 5.73 24.12 -22.26
CA PHE A 28 5.84 22.89 -23.01
C PHE A 28 5.37 23.12 -24.45
N SER A 29 6.18 22.72 -25.43
CA SER A 29 5.77 22.50 -26.82
C SER A 29 5.78 20.98 -27.03
N LEU A 30 4.60 20.34 -26.91
CA LEU A 30 4.47 18.88 -26.89
C LEU A 30 4.66 18.28 -28.28
N HIS A 31 5.53 17.29 -28.36
CA HIS A 31 5.72 16.41 -29.49
C HIS A 31 6.11 15.01 -29.01
N PRO A 32 5.59 13.91 -29.58
CA PRO A 32 5.80 12.55 -29.04
C PRO A 32 7.28 12.19 -28.87
N THR A 33 8.15 12.62 -29.77
CA THR A 33 9.58 12.22 -29.80
C THR A 33 10.57 13.34 -29.56
N ALA A 34 10.10 14.59 -29.53
CA ALA A 34 10.97 15.77 -29.41
C ALA A 34 10.23 16.94 -28.75
N SER A 35 9.65 16.70 -27.57
CA SER A 35 9.00 17.75 -26.78
C SER A 35 10.05 18.75 -26.29
N ILE A 36 9.73 20.04 -26.43
CA ILE A 36 10.58 21.14 -25.95
C ILE A 36 10.00 21.67 -24.64
N VAL A 37 10.86 21.76 -23.63
CA VAL A 37 10.52 22.35 -22.33
C VAL A 37 11.39 23.59 -22.13
N ARG A 38 10.74 24.74 -21.97
CA ARG A 38 11.38 26.01 -21.58
C ARG A 38 11.07 26.28 -20.13
N SER A 39 12.09 26.36 -19.30
CA SER A 39 11.96 26.68 -17.88
C SER A 39 12.53 28.07 -17.58
N THR A 40 11.83 28.84 -16.76
CA THR A 40 12.30 30.09 -16.16
C THR A 40 12.11 30.00 -14.64
N MET A 41 13.20 30.02 -13.89
CA MET A 41 13.18 29.85 -12.44
C MET A 41 13.84 31.04 -11.74
N LYS A 42 13.15 31.60 -10.72
CA LYS A 42 13.72 32.70 -9.91
C LYS A 42 14.35 32.12 -8.64
N PHE A 43 15.65 32.27 -8.57
CA PHE A 43 16.47 31.85 -7.44
C PHE A 43 16.71 32.99 -6.45
N THR A 44 16.78 32.64 -5.17
CA THR A 44 17.27 33.52 -4.09
C THR A 44 18.30 32.77 -3.26
N THR A 45 19.29 33.48 -2.73
CA THR A 45 20.28 32.90 -1.81
C THR A 45 19.59 32.31 -0.58
N ASN A 46 20.16 31.26 -0.07
CA ASN A 46 19.79 30.72 1.25
C ASN A 46 20.71 31.34 2.31
N ASP A 47 20.16 32.23 3.14
CA ASP A 47 20.92 32.95 4.15
C ASP A 47 21.53 32.03 5.22
N MET A 48 21.03 30.81 5.35
CA MET A 48 21.59 29.79 6.25
C MET A 48 22.86 29.12 5.68
N ARG A 49 23.21 29.39 4.43
CA ARG A 49 24.38 28.87 3.72
C ARG A 49 25.35 29.98 3.36
N ASN A 50 25.84 30.69 4.38
CA ASN A 50 26.79 31.79 4.26
C ASN A 50 28.28 31.34 4.20
N ASP A 51 28.53 30.13 3.77
CA ASP A 51 29.83 29.47 3.74
C ASP A 51 30.63 29.77 2.43
N GLY A 52 30.18 30.72 1.62
CA GLY A 52 30.91 31.26 0.46
C GLY A 52 30.12 31.19 -0.85
N PRO A 53 30.80 31.49 -1.98
CA PRO A 53 30.19 31.30 -3.30
C PRO A 53 29.96 29.80 -3.58
N HIS A 54 28.79 29.46 -4.10
CA HIS A 54 28.41 28.08 -4.41
C HIS A 54 28.25 27.86 -5.91
N ASP A 55 28.66 26.67 -6.34
CA ASP A 55 28.26 26.17 -7.66
C ASP A 55 26.74 26.00 -7.70
N LEU A 56 26.12 26.25 -8.84
CA LEU A 56 24.72 25.93 -9.06
C LEU A 56 24.65 24.50 -9.64
N ARG A 57 24.39 23.51 -8.77
CA ARG A 57 24.17 22.12 -9.17
C ARG A 57 22.68 21.86 -9.33
N LEU A 58 22.23 21.61 -10.57
CA LEU A 58 20.84 21.25 -10.88
C LEU A 58 20.74 19.77 -11.27
N HIS A 59 19.75 19.06 -10.77
CA HIS A 59 19.46 17.70 -11.18
C HIS A 59 18.87 17.66 -12.57
N GLY A 60 19.22 16.65 -13.37
CA GLY A 60 18.71 16.44 -14.71
C GLY A 60 19.17 15.10 -15.26
N GLN A 61 18.23 14.30 -15.78
CA GLN A 61 18.51 12.99 -16.36
C GLN A 61 17.82 12.84 -17.71
N GLU A 62 18.50 12.23 -18.68
CA GLU A 62 17.94 11.96 -20.01
C GLU A 62 17.49 13.22 -20.75
N LEU A 63 18.09 14.40 -20.46
CA LEU A 63 17.78 15.69 -21.04
C LEU A 63 18.80 16.08 -22.11
N LYS A 64 18.31 16.62 -23.22
CA LYS A 64 19.17 17.28 -24.19
C LYS A 64 19.07 18.79 -24.02
N LEU A 65 20.10 19.41 -23.42
CA LEU A 65 20.18 20.87 -23.25
C LEU A 65 20.36 21.56 -24.60
N LEU A 66 19.45 22.47 -24.95
CA LEU A 66 19.52 23.27 -26.20
C LEU A 66 20.10 24.65 -25.93
N SER A 67 19.70 25.30 -24.85
CA SER A 67 20.20 26.59 -24.43
C SER A 67 20.07 26.81 -22.93
N ALA A 68 20.92 27.68 -22.38
CA ALA A 68 20.84 28.11 -20.98
C ALA A 68 21.25 29.56 -20.83
N SER A 69 20.64 30.27 -19.85
CA SER A 69 21.01 31.65 -19.52
C SER A 69 20.82 31.95 -18.03
N ILE A 70 21.56 32.93 -17.53
CA ILE A 70 21.39 33.53 -16.22
C ILE A 70 21.14 35.03 -16.39
N ASN A 71 20.02 35.54 -15.82
CA ASN A 71 19.59 36.95 -15.95
C ASN A 71 19.52 37.41 -17.41
N GLY A 72 19.10 36.52 -18.35
CA GLY A 72 19.03 36.79 -19.80
C GLY A 72 20.36 36.74 -20.52
N ASN A 73 21.48 36.59 -19.82
CA ASN A 73 22.79 36.40 -20.43
C ASN A 73 23.01 34.93 -20.79
N ALA A 74 23.14 34.64 -22.09
CA ALA A 74 23.37 33.28 -22.56
C ALA A 74 24.67 32.71 -21.97
N LEU A 75 24.61 31.47 -21.54
CA LEU A 75 25.76 30.70 -21.08
C LEU A 75 26.31 29.88 -22.24
N ALA A 76 27.62 29.95 -22.46
CA ALA A 76 28.27 29.03 -23.39
C ALA A 76 28.21 27.59 -22.84
N LEU A 77 27.70 26.66 -23.65
CA LEU A 77 27.47 25.27 -23.18
C LEU A 77 28.77 24.55 -22.79
N ASP A 78 29.90 24.96 -23.31
CA ASP A 78 31.23 24.45 -22.93
C ASP A 78 31.71 24.87 -21.54
N LYS A 79 31.04 25.85 -20.92
CA LYS A 79 31.27 26.27 -19.52
C LYS A 79 30.33 25.60 -18.51
N ILE A 80 29.39 24.79 -18.97
CA ILE A 80 28.45 24.05 -18.16
C ILE A 80 28.96 22.60 -18.08
N LEU A 81 29.17 22.10 -16.87
CA LEU A 81 29.55 20.71 -16.68
C LEU A 81 28.27 19.86 -16.62
N ILE A 82 28.07 18.96 -17.58
CA ILE A 82 26.92 18.06 -17.64
C ILE A 82 27.40 16.62 -17.39
N ASP A 83 26.75 15.94 -16.49
CA ASP A 83 26.93 14.50 -16.24
C ASP A 83 25.58 13.74 -16.28
N THR A 84 25.57 12.49 -15.89
CA THR A 84 24.37 11.63 -15.90
C THR A 84 23.29 12.04 -14.89
N GLU A 85 23.65 12.83 -13.88
CA GLU A 85 22.77 13.22 -12.77
C GLU A 85 22.35 14.70 -12.82
N GLY A 86 22.91 15.47 -13.74
CA GLY A 86 22.52 16.86 -13.89
C GLY A 86 23.57 17.76 -14.53
N LEU A 87 23.48 19.05 -14.21
CA LEU A 87 24.45 20.04 -14.66
C LEU A 87 25.00 20.86 -13.49
N THR A 88 26.25 21.35 -13.65
CA THR A 88 26.88 22.24 -12.69
C THR A 88 27.35 23.52 -13.40
N ILE A 89 26.97 24.67 -12.86
CA ILE A 89 27.49 25.97 -13.26
C ILE A 89 28.47 26.42 -12.19
N PRO A 90 29.73 26.66 -12.53
CA PRO A 90 30.75 27.10 -11.57
C PRO A 90 30.36 28.39 -10.84
N ALA A 91 30.68 28.48 -9.54
CA ALA A 91 30.33 29.60 -8.66
C ALA A 91 30.70 31.00 -9.19
N ASN A 92 31.77 31.10 -9.96
CA ASN A 92 32.20 32.38 -10.56
C ASN A 92 31.29 32.87 -11.71
N LEU A 93 30.37 32.00 -12.19
CA LEU A 93 29.35 32.34 -13.20
C LEU A 93 27.94 32.53 -12.55
N VAL A 94 27.80 32.23 -11.29
CA VAL A 94 26.53 32.37 -10.53
C VAL A 94 26.52 33.73 -9.84
N PRO A 95 25.52 34.60 -10.11
CA PRO A 95 25.43 35.90 -9.45
C PRO A 95 25.29 35.79 -7.94
N GLN A 96 25.87 36.74 -7.20
CA GLN A 96 25.60 36.91 -5.78
C GLN A 96 24.19 37.49 -5.59
N GLY A 97 23.41 36.91 -4.65
CA GLY A 97 22.02 37.27 -4.40
C GLY A 97 21.02 36.53 -5.35
N GLY A 98 19.89 37.17 -5.63
CA GLY A 98 18.85 36.55 -6.47
C GLY A 98 19.18 36.62 -7.96
N PHE A 99 18.80 35.58 -8.71
CA PHE A 99 19.00 35.53 -10.17
C PHE A 99 17.84 34.73 -10.83
N THR A 100 17.75 34.88 -12.15
CA THR A 100 16.84 34.12 -12.99
C THR A 100 17.61 33.11 -13.81
N TRP A 101 17.31 31.84 -13.62
CA TRP A 101 17.78 30.74 -14.47
C TRP A 101 16.79 30.48 -15.58
N GLN A 102 17.27 30.29 -16.80
CA GLN A 102 16.46 29.87 -17.94
C GLN A 102 17.15 28.74 -18.69
N ALA A 103 16.39 27.73 -19.06
CA ALA A 103 16.89 26.62 -19.88
C ALA A 103 15.83 26.18 -20.90
N GLU A 104 16.32 25.72 -22.05
CA GLU A 104 15.51 25.02 -23.04
C GLU A 104 16.09 23.62 -23.21
N VAL A 105 15.23 22.60 -23.05
CA VAL A 105 15.61 21.19 -23.17
C VAL A 105 14.67 20.46 -24.12
N GLU A 106 15.20 19.43 -24.80
CA GLU A 106 14.43 18.47 -25.59
C GLU A 106 14.36 17.14 -24.87
N ILE A 107 13.15 16.55 -24.82
CA ILE A 107 12.87 15.25 -24.23
C ILE A 107 12.05 14.38 -25.18
N ASN A 108 12.07 13.05 -24.99
CA ASN A 108 11.37 12.09 -25.84
C ASN A 108 10.34 11.26 -25.02
N PRO A 109 9.10 11.77 -24.84
CA PRO A 109 8.09 11.08 -24.04
C PRO A 109 7.73 9.68 -24.56
N LYS A 110 7.73 9.49 -25.88
CA LYS A 110 7.38 8.19 -26.48
C LYS A 110 8.42 7.09 -26.21
N ALA A 111 9.67 7.44 -26.03
CA ALA A 111 10.73 6.49 -25.69
C ALA A 111 10.79 6.16 -24.20
N ASN A 112 10.14 6.95 -23.36
CA ASN A 112 10.14 6.77 -21.91
C ASN A 112 9.25 5.58 -21.48
N SER A 113 9.85 4.42 -21.34
CA SER A 113 9.18 3.20 -20.90
C SER A 113 9.24 2.97 -19.38
N SER A 114 10.05 3.75 -18.66
CA SER A 114 10.15 3.68 -17.20
C SER A 114 8.92 4.24 -16.50
N LEU A 115 8.08 5.01 -17.20
CA LEU A 115 6.89 5.70 -16.70
C LEU A 115 7.24 6.66 -15.55
N ASN A 116 8.36 7.37 -15.67
CA ASN A 116 8.87 8.32 -14.68
C ASN A 116 9.32 9.61 -15.40
N GLY A 117 8.91 10.79 -14.94
CA GLY A 117 8.96 12.04 -15.70
C GLY A 117 7.78 12.17 -16.66
N LEU A 118 7.96 12.82 -17.83
CA LEU A 118 6.93 12.91 -18.88
C LEU A 118 7.02 11.69 -19.81
N TYR A 119 5.93 10.97 -19.98
CA TYR A 119 5.84 9.79 -20.85
C TYR A 119 4.51 9.74 -21.60
N MET A 120 4.31 8.72 -22.42
CA MET A 120 3.06 8.51 -23.15
C MET A 120 2.39 7.19 -22.75
N SER A 121 1.08 7.26 -22.48
CA SER A 121 0.19 6.12 -22.28
C SER A 121 -0.93 6.14 -23.32
N ASN A 122 -0.91 5.19 -24.26
CA ASN A 122 -1.94 5.05 -25.30
C ASN A 122 -2.27 6.36 -26.06
N GLY A 123 -1.27 7.13 -26.40
CA GLY A 123 -1.40 8.40 -27.13
C GLY A 123 -1.61 9.65 -26.27
N MET A 124 -1.83 9.48 -24.98
CA MET A 124 -1.91 10.56 -24.00
C MET A 124 -0.53 10.82 -23.38
N TYR A 125 -0.17 12.10 -23.21
CA TYR A 125 0.97 12.48 -22.38
C TYR A 125 0.55 12.50 -20.93
N CYS A 126 1.37 11.97 -20.04
CA CYS A 126 1.19 12.10 -18.61
C CYS A 126 2.53 12.11 -17.88
N THR A 127 2.52 12.55 -16.62
CA THR A 127 3.70 12.66 -15.79
C THR A 127 3.61 11.77 -14.57
N GLN A 128 4.78 11.30 -14.09
CA GLN A 128 5.00 10.82 -12.74
C GLN A 128 6.30 11.43 -12.23
N CYS A 129 6.21 12.28 -11.21
CA CYS A 129 7.38 13.00 -10.70
C CYS A 129 7.87 12.51 -9.34
N GLU A 130 7.05 11.85 -8.55
CA GLU A 130 7.48 11.26 -7.29
C GLU A 130 8.23 9.93 -7.51
N ALA A 131 9.40 9.73 -6.86
CA ALA A 131 10.09 10.66 -5.96
C ALA A 131 10.94 11.70 -6.73
N GLU A 132 11.67 11.32 -7.78
CA GLU A 132 12.71 12.12 -8.45
C GLU A 132 12.54 12.17 -9.97
N GLY A 133 11.28 12.18 -10.45
CA GLY A 133 10.97 12.18 -11.88
C GLY A 133 10.98 13.56 -12.55
N PHE A 134 10.89 14.65 -11.80
CA PHE A 134 10.90 16.00 -12.37
C PHE A 134 12.22 16.32 -13.07
N ARG A 135 13.34 15.75 -12.60
CA ARG A 135 14.65 15.86 -13.23
C ARG A 135 14.74 15.29 -14.65
N LYS A 136 13.74 14.48 -15.07
CA LYS A 136 13.59 14.00 -16.46
C LYS A 136 12.75 14.93 -17.34
N ILE A 137 12.31 16.06 -16.81
CA ILE A 137 11.52 17.08 -17.52
C ILE A 137 12.35 18.32 -17.80
N THR A 138 13.07 18.83 -16.82
CA THR A 138 13.97 19.98 -16.96
C THR A 138 15.01 19.99 -15.83
N PHE A 139 16.11 20.74 -16.02
CA PHE A 139 17.09 20.94 -14.95
C PHE A 139 16.54 21.79 -13.82
N SER A 140 16.54 21.27 -12.59
CA SER A 140 16.00 21.92 -11.39
C SER A 140 16.63 21.36 -10.11
N TYR A 141 16.35 22.01 -8.98
CA TYR A 141 16.45 21.34 -7.68
C TYR A 141 15.27 20.37 -7.53
N ASP A 142 15.52 19.08 -7.83
CA ASP A 142 14.51 18.03 -7.69
C ASP A 142 14.60 17.38 -6.31
N ARG A 143 14.09 18.11 -5.30
CA ARG A 143 14.12 17.74 -3.88
C ARG A 143 12.91 18.32 -3.15
N PRO A 144 12.39 17.62 -2.13
CA PRO A 144 11.09 17.97 -1.52
C PRO A 144 11.11 19.24 -0.66
N ASP A 145 12.27 19.68 -0.15
CA ASP A 145 12.39 20.91 0.63
C ASP A 145 12.42 22.20 -0.20
N VAL A 146 12.49 22.10 -1.53
CA VAL A 146 12.45 23.26 -2.42
C VAL A 146 11.03 23.47 -2.93
N MET A 147 10.29 24.33 -2.23
CA MET A 147 8.90 24.63 -2.52
C MET A 147 8.79 25.91 -3.35
N SER A 148 8.11 25.85 -4.48
CA SER A 148 7.99 26.93 -5.46
C SER A 148 6.55 27.12 -5.91
N VAL A 149 6.21 28.34 -6.35
CA VAL A 149 4.96 28.64 -7.06
C VAL A 149 5.12 28.34 -8.53
N TYR A 150 4.23 27.52 -9.10
CA TYR A 150 4.31 27.07 -10.49
C TYR A 150 3.32 27.79 -11.40
N THR A 151 3.81 28.21 -12.57
CA THR A 151 2.98 28.60 -13.72
C THR A 151 3.34 27.71 -14.90
N VAL A 152 2.33 27.14 -15.57
CA VAL A 152 2.55 26.17 -16.64
C VAL A 152 1.79 26.61 -17.90
N THR A 153 2.46 26.60 -19.04
CA THR A 153 1.85 26.80 -20.36
C THR A 153 2.13 25.56 -21.21
N ILE A 154 1.08 24.97 -21.76
CA ILE A 154 1.17 23.76 -22.59
C ILE A 154 0.67 24.10 -23.99
N GLU A 155 1.50 23.84 -24.99
CA GLU A 155 1.20 23.98 -26.42
C GLU A 155 1.31 22.59 -27.07
N GLY A 156 0.33 22.22 -27.89
CA GLY A 156 0.29 20.92 -28.61
C GLY A 156 -1.06 20.69 -29.29
N ASP A 157 -1.14 19.62 -30.04
CA ASP A 157 -2.36 19.27 -30.82
C ASP A 157 -3.41 18.52 -30.02
N ALA A 158 -3.13 18.18 -28.76
CA ALA A 158 -4.07 17.46 -27.90
C ALA A 158 -5.26 18.36 -27.52
N PRO A 159 -6.51 17.89 -27.61
CA PRO A 159 -7.70 18.69 -27.31
C PRO A 159 -7.80 19.09 -25.85
N VAL A 160 -7.23 18.29 -24.93
CA VAL A 160 -7.24 18.55 -23.47
C VAL A 160 -5.79 18.73 -23.00
N LEU A 161 -5.55 19.83 -22.26
CA LEU A 161 -4.24 20.24 -21.75
C LEU A 161 -4.38 20.60 -20.26
N LEU A 162 -3.95 19.73 -19.36
CA LEU A 162 -4.13 19.86 -17.91
C LEU A 162 -2.80 20.01 -17.18
N SER A 163 -2.80 20.82 -16.11
CA SER A 163 -1.69 20.89 -15.15
C SER A 163 -2.21 21.29 -13.76
N ASN A 164 -1.31 21.44 -12.80
CA ASN A 164 -1.61 21.75 -11.40
C ASN A 164 -2.26 23.13 -11.23
N GLY A 165 -3.12 23.24 -10.22
CA GLY A 165 -3.69 24.51 -9.74
C GLY A 165 -4.94 24.94 -10.50
N ASN A 166 -5.18 26.25 -10.53
CA ASN A 166 -6.34 26.83 -11.18
C ASN A 166 -6.06 27.17 -12.66
N LYS A 167 -7.05 26.92 -13.52
CA LYS A 167 -6.94 27.23 -14.93
C LYS A 167 -7.00 28.75 -15.15
N ILE A 168 -6.02 29.30 -15.85
CA ILE A 168 -5.99 30.74 -16.24
C ILE A 168 -6.58 30.91 -17.62
N ASP A 169 -6.21 30.03 -18.57
CA ASP A 169 -6.63 30.02 -19.95
C ASP A 169 -6.45 28.62 -20.54
N HIS A 170 -6.84 28.40 -21.81
CA HIS A 170 -6.59 27.12 -22.47
C HIS A 170 -5.09 26.79 -22.47
N GLY A 171 -4.75 25.61 -21.91
CA GLY A 171 -3.35 25.17 -21.75
C GLY A 171 -2.51 26.02 -20.78
N LYS A 172 -3.12 26.94 -20.00
CA LYS A 172 -2.38 27.81 -19.09
C LYS A 172 -2.92 27.67 -17.66
N TRP A 173 -2.02 27.31 -16.73
CA TRP A 173 -2.32 26.93 -15.36
C TRP A 173 -1.46 27.67 -14.36
N ARG A 174 -1.96 27.89 -13.16
CA ARG A 174 -1.19 28.42 -12.03
C ARG A 174 -1.64 27.78 -10.72
N ASP A 175 -0.65 27.25 -10.00
CA ASP A 175 -0.84 26.88 -8.62
C ASP A 175 -0.35 28.02 -7.72
N PRO A 176 -1.24 28.65 -6.93
CA PRO A 176 -0.87 29.76 -6.07
C PRO A 176 -0.07 29.32 -4.85
N TRP A 177 -0.14 28.02 -4.48
CA TRP A 177 0.53 27.46 -3.32
C TRP A 177 1.93 26.97 -3.69
N PRO A 178 2.95 27.24 -2.86
CA PRO A 178 4.27 26.68 -3.07
C PRO A 178 4.25 25.17 -2.88
N LYS A 179 4.85 24.45 -3.81
CA LYS A 179 4.97 22.99 -3.75
C LYS A 179 6.34 22.52 -4.24
N PRO A 180 6.81 21.33 -3.76
CA PRO A 180 7.99 20.70 -4.33
C PRO A 180 7.75 20.16 -5.74
N SER A 181 8.85 19.88 -6.45
CA SER A 181 8.83 19.39 -7.83
C SER A 181 8.13 18.04 -8.01
N TYR A 182 8.16 17.17 -7.01
CA TYR A 182 7.54 15.86 -7.11
C TYR A 182 6.00 15.89 -7.25
N LEU A 183 5.38 17.01 -6.86
CA LEU A 183 3.92 17.23 -7.00
C LEU A 183 3.53 17.84 -8.36
N PHE A 184 4.49 18.11 -9.23
CA PHE A 184 4.22 18.61 -10.56
C PHE A 184 3.50 17.55 -11.40
N ALA A 185 2.46 17.97 -12.12
CA ALA A 185 1.76 17.14 -13.08
C ALA A 185 1.39 17.87 -14.37
N LEU A 186 1.42 17.11 -15.45
CA LEU A 186 0.93 17.49 -16.78
C LEU A 186 0.24 16.28 -17.40
N VAL A 187 -0.98 16.51 -17.94
CA VAL A 187 -1.68 15.54 -18.77
C VAL A 187 -2.18 16.22 -20.04
N ALA A 188 -1.97 15.59 -21.20
CA ALA A 188 -2.50 16.08 -22.46
C ALA A 188 -2.95 14.91 -23.35
N GLY A 189 -4.17 14.97 -23.85
CA GLY A 189 -4.72 13.87 -24.66
C GLY A 189 -6.14 14.11 -25.13
N ASP A 190 -6.69 13.07 -25.75
CA ASP A 190 -8.11 13.01 -26.09
C ASP A 190 -8.84 12.41 -24.86
N LEU A 191 -9.45 13.28 -24.08
CA LEU A 191 -10.10 12.96 -22.81
C LEU A 191 -11.48 13.62 -22.71
N GLU A 192 -12.35 13.02 -21.94
CA GLU A 192 -13.67 13.55 -21.60
C GLU A 192 -13.84 13.62 -20.09
N ALA A 193 -14.48 14.70 -19.61
CA ALA A 193 -14.67 14.95 -18.19
C ALA A 193 -16.03 14.44 -17.71
N TYR A 194 -16.02 13.76 -16.55
CA TYR A 194 -17.18 13.63 -15.69
C TYR A 194 -17.12 14.73 -14.63
N THR A 195 -18.09 15.63 -14.60
CA THR A 195 -18.03 16.86 -13.81
C THR A 195 -19.07 16.90 -12.72
N ASP A 196 -18.72 17.49 -11.56
CA ASP A 196 -19.64 17.79 -10.46
C ASP A 196 -19.09 18.99 -9.66
N LYS A 197 -19.70 19.31 -8.52
CA LYS A 197 -19.32 20.40 -7.64
C LYS A 197 -19.37 19.96 -6.18
N PHE A 198 -18.57 20.62 -5.35
CA PHE A 198 -18.60 20.47 -3.92
C PHE A 198 -18.66 21.84 -3.26
N THR A 199 -19.59 22.03 -2.30
CA THR A 199 -19.63 23.23 -1.47
C THR A 199 -18.92 22.95 -0.15
N THR A 200 -17.85 23.68 0.12
CA THR A 200 -17.05 23.58 1.34
C THR A 200 -17.82 24.08 2.56
N MET A 201 -17.31 23.81 3.76
CA MET A 201 -17.93 24.26 5.01
C MET A 201 -17.98 25.79 5.13
N SER A 202 -17.07 26.54 4.50
CA SER A 202 -17.11 28.02 4.42
C SER A 202 -18.08 28.55 3.36
N GLY A 203 -18.70 27.67 2.55
CA GLY A 203 -19.63 28.03 1.49
C GLY A 203 -18.97 28.29 0.13
N ARG A 204 -17.68 28.03 -0.04
CA ARG A 204 -16.99 28.16 -1.33
C ARG A 204 -17.34 26.97 -2.23
N GLU A 205 -17.61 27.22 -3.50
CA GLU A 205 -17.85 26.20 -4.51
C GLU A 205 -16.51 25.75 -5.12
N VAL A 206 -16.29 24.44 -5.17
CA VAL A 206 -15.15 23.79 -5.82
C VAL A 206 -15.66 22.97 -7.00
N ALA A 207 -15.11 23.19 -8.18
CA ALA A 207 -15.37 22.36 -9.35
C ALA A 207 -14.62 21.02 -9.21
N LEU A 208 -15.30 19.92 -9.56
CA LEU A 208 -14.74 18.56 -9.52
C LEU A 208 -14.78 17.96 -10.92
N GLU A 209 -13.65 17.43 -11.38
CA GLU A 209 -13.54 16.87 -12.71
C GLU A 209 -12.78 15.52 -12.65
N ILE A 210 -13.38 14.49 -13.24
CA ILE A 210 -12.71 13.20 -13.47
C ILE A 210 -12.52 13.03 -14.97
N TRP A 211 -11.28 13.06 -15.43
CA TRP A 211 -10.88 12.98 -16.81
C TRP A 211 -10.54 11.54 -17.19
N VAL A 212 -11.21 11.00 -18.18
CA VAL A 212 -11.10 9.64 -18.66
C VAL A 212 -11.04 9.59 -20.17
N ARG A 213 -10.72 8.46 -20.74
CA ARG A 213 -10.82 8.25 -22.18
C ARG A 213 -12.28 8.33 -22.63
N PRO A 214 -12.54 8.76 -23.87
CA PRO A 214 -13.87 8.73 -24.45
C PRO A 214 -14.53 7.35 -24.27
N GLY A 215 -15.75 7.36 -23.73
CA GLY A 215 -16.55 6.16 -23.47
C GLY A 215 -16.36 5.49 -22.10
N ASP A 216 -15.58 6.08 -21.19
CA ASP A 216 -15.43 5.59 -19.80
C ASP A 216 -16.14 6.49 -18.75
N GLN A 217 -16.82 7.57 -19.15
CA GLN A 217 -17.45 8.52 -18.22
C GLN A 217 -18.54 7.90 -17.35
N ASP A 218 -19.31 6.97 -17.90
CA ASP A 218 -20.39 6.26 -17.20
C ASP A 218 -19.89 5.39 -16.04
N LYS A 219 -18.58 5.13 -15.97
CA LYS A 219 -17.90 4.39 -14.88
C LYS A 219 -17.32 5.28 -13.78
N CYS A 220 -17.51 6.62 -13.84
CA CYS A 220 -16.88 7.57 -12.92
C CYS A 220 -17.75 7.93 -11.70
N ALA A 221 -19.03 7.60 -11.72
CA ALA A 221 -19.99 8.08 -10.71
C ALA A 221 -19.60 7.71 -9.27
N TYR A 222 -19.11 6.51 -9.04
CA TYR A 222 -18.71 6.07 -7.69
C TYR A 222 -17.42 6.76 -7.22
N ALA A 223 -16.47 6.99 -8.12
CA ALA A 223 -15.26 7.73 -7.81
C ALA A 223 -15.57 9.18 -7.42
N MET A 224 -16.49 9.84 -8.14
CA MET A 224 -16.96 11.19 -7.82
C MET A 224 -17.68 11.25 -6.46
N ASP A 225 -18.56 10.30 -6.17
CA ASP A 225 -19.21 10.19 -4.87
C ASP A 225 -18.20 9.98 -3.75
N SER A 226 -17.23 9.10 -3.94
CA SER A 226 -16.14 8.85 -2.98
C SER A 226 -15.32 10.11 -2.70
N LEU A 227 -14.99 10.89 -3.73
CA LEU A 227 -14.29 12.17 -3.57
C LEU A 227 -15.11 13.16 -2.73
N LYS A 228 -16.39 13.32 -3.01
CA LYS A 228 -17.27 14.23 -2.25
C LYS A 228 -17.42 13.80 -0.78
N ARG A 229 -17.50 12.49 -0.51
CA ARG A 229 -17.52 11.95 0.86
C ARG A 229 -16.21 12.19 1.57
N SER A 230 -15.06 11.99 0.90
CA SER A 230 -13.73 12.27 1.46
C SER A 230 -13.55 13.75 1.80
N MET A 231 -13.98 14.65 0.92
CA MET A 231 -13.96 16.10 1.17
C MET A 231 -14.82 16.47 2.39
N ARG A 232 -16.04 15.95 2.48
CA ARG A 232 -16.93 16.21 3.61
C ARG A 232 -16.40 15.64 4.92
N TRP A 233 -15.81 14.44 4.89
CA TRP A 233 -15.24 13.80 6.05
C TRP A 233 -14.02 14.58 6.60
N ASP A 234 -13.15 15.09 5.72
CA ASP A 234 -11.98 15.88 6.12
C ASP A 234 -12.39 17.21 6.78
N GLU A 235 -13.44 17.86 6.26
CA GLU A 235 -14.02 19.05 6.88
C GLU A 235 -14.59 18.74 8.27
N THR A 236 -15.29 17.60 8.42
CA THR A 236 -15.98 17.24 9.66
C THR A 236 -14.99 16.75 10.72
N GLU A 237 -14.12 15.81 10.36
CA GLU A 237 -13.22 15.16 11.30
C GLU A 237 -11.97 16.00 11.60
N TYR A 238 -11.46 16.74 10.61
CA TYR A 238 -10.20 17.49 10.74
C TYR A 238 -10.34 19.01 10.54
N GLY A 239 -11.51 19.49 10.15
CA GLY A 239 -11.75 20.92 9.92
C GLY A 239 -10.92 21.47 8.76
N ARG A 240 -10.65 20.65 7.74
CA ARG A 240 -9.75 21.02 6.62
C ARG A 240 -10.54 21.11 5.33
N GLU A 241 -10.60 22.32 4.75
CA GLU A 241 -11.19 22.56 3.44
C GLU A 241 -10.15 22.34 2.33
N TYR A 242 -10.62 21.96 1.17
CA TYR A 242 -9.80 22.00 -0.03
C TYR A 242 -9.44 23.44 -0.40
N ASP A 243 -8.23 23.71 -0.87
CA ASP A 243 -7.64 25.05 -0.94
C ASP A 243 -7.48 25.63 -2.37
N LEU A 244 -7.99 24.92 -3.41
CA LEU A 244 -8.08 25.41 -4.79
C LEU A 244 -9.54 25.47 -5.23
N ASP A 245 -9.82 26.09 -6.39
CA ASP A 245 -11.17 26.22 -6.94
C ASP A 245 -11.58 25.04 -7.82
N LEU A 246 -10.61 24.17 -8.14
CA LEU A 246 -10.77 23.03 -9.03
C LEU A 246 -10.00 21.83 -8.47
N PHE A 247 -10.63 20.65 -8.42
CA PHE A 247 -9.99 19.38 -8.15
C PHE A 247 -10.16 18.45 -9.34
N MET A 248 -9.06 17.93 -9.85
CA MET A 248 -9.04 17.05 -11.01
C MET A 248 -8.47 15.68 -10.66
N ILE A 249 -9.07 14.62 -11.20
CA ILE A 249 -8.57 13.25 -11.24
C ILE A 249 -8.41 12.87 -12.71
N VAL A 250 -7.29 12.23 -13.06
CA VAL A 250 -7.08 11.66 -14.41
C VAL A 250 -6.84 10.17 -14.31
N ALA A 251 -7.60 9.36 -15.04
CA ALA A 251 -7.41 7.91 -15.12
C ALA A 251 -6.41 7.54 -16.23
N VAL A 252 -5.35 6.81 -15.86
CA VAL A 252 -4.26 6.38 -16.73
C VAL A 252 -4.10 4.87 -16.66
N ASP A 253 -3.88 4.20 -17.80
CA ASP A 253 -3.75 2.73 -17.82
C ASP A 253 -2.32 2.24 -17.59
N ASP A 254 -1.31 2.97 -18.08
CA ASP A 254 0.10 2.64 -17.87
C ASP A 254 0.63 3.47 -16.71
N PHE A 255 0.55 2.93 -15.51
CA PHE A 255 0.96 3.62 -14.28
C PHE A 255 1.62 2.65 -13.31
N ASN A 256 2.78 3.01 -12.78
CA ASN A 256 3.54 2.15 -11.86
C ASN A 256 2.90 2.04 -10.49
N MET A 257 2.19 3.10 -10.06
CA MET A 257 1.58 3.25 -8.75
C MET A 257 0.08 2.95 -8.76
N GLY A 258 -0.57 3.06 -7.61
CA GLY A 258 -2.02 3.07 -7.49
C GLY A 258 -2.60 4.41 -7.93
N ALA A 259 -2.11 5.47 -7.30
CA ALA A 259 -2.44 6.84 -7.62
C ALA A 259 -1.29 7.77 -7.20
N MET A 260 -1.47 9.08 -7.38
CA MET A 260 -0.50 10.12 -7.02
C MET A 260 -1.24 11.43 -6.71
N GLU A 261 -0.91 12.03 -5.59
CA GLU A 261 -1.52 13.22 -5.01
C GLU A 261 -1.10 14.55 -5.64
N ASN A 262 -0.61 14.59 -6.86
CA ASN A 262 -0.19 15.82 -7.52
C ASN A 262 -1.19 16.97 -7.29
N LYS A 263 -0.73 18.09 -6.74
CA LYS A 263 -1.58 19.19 -6.25
C LYS A 263 -2.61 19.66 -7.27
N GLY A 264 -3.89 19.45 -6.99
CA GLY A 264 -5.01 19.85 -7.85
C GLY A 264 -5.24 19.01 -9.10
N LEU A 265 -4.33 18.10 -9.44
CA LEU A 265 -4.41 17.19 -10.59
C LEU A 265 -3.89 15.81 -10.18
N ASN A 266 -4.70 15.05 -9.47
CA ASN A 266 -4.33 13.69 -9.08
C ASN A 266 -4.32 12.75 -10.28
N ILE A 267 -3.32 11.88 -10.37
CA ILE A 267 -3.22 10.89 -11.43
C ILE A 267 -3.43 9.49 -10.83
N PHE A 268 -4.39 8.77 -11.38
CA PHE A 268 -4.83 7.46 -10.89
C PHE A 268 -4.63 6.37 -11.94
N ASN A 269 -4.22 5.21 -11.52
CA ASN A 269 -4.41 4.01 -12.33
C ASN A 269 -5.91 3.81 -12.57
N SER A 270 -6.32 3.57 -13.82
CA SER A 270 -7.73 3.46 -14.24
C SER A 270 -8.56 2.50 -13.39
N LYS A 271 -7.95 1.43 -12.87
CA LYS A 271 -8.62 0.44 -12.00
C LYS A 271 -9.09 0.99 -10.65
N TYR A 272 -8.61 2.19 -10.26
CA TYR A 272 -9.00 2.88 -9.02
C TYR A 272 -9.88 4.10 -9.27
N VAL A 273 -10.45 4.19 -10.47
CA VAL A 273 -11.43 5.21 -10.85
C VAL A 273 -12.67 4.57 -11.47
N LEU A 274 -12.47 3.63 -12.40
CA LEU A 274 -13.52 3.11 -13.26
C LEU A 274 -14.23 1.92 -12.61
N ALA A 275 -15.54 2.07 -12.36
CA ALA A 275 -16.37 1.00 -11.83
C ALA A 275 -17.79 1.02 -12.39
N SER A 276 -18.27 -0.16 -12.78
CA SER A 276 -19.68 -0.46 -12.98
C SER A 276 -20.02 -1.79 -12.31
N PRO A 277 -21.29 -2.07 -11.98
CA PRO A 277 -21.69 -3.34 -11.38
C PRO A 277 -21.22 -4.58 -12.17
N GLU A 278 -21.16 -4.47 -13.49
CA GLU A 278 -20.78 -5.55 -14.39
C GLU A 278 -19.26 -5.79 -14.45
N THR A 279 -18.45 -4.76 -14.19
CA THR A 279 -16.99 -4.81 -14.40
C THR A 279 -16.16 -4.76 -13.13
N ALA A 280 -16.73 -4.22 -12.03
CA ALA A 280 -16.06 -4.03 -10.74
C ALA A 280 -16.65 -4.91 -9.64
N THR A 281 -15.78 -5.55 -8.86
CA THR A 281 -16.15 -6.29 -7.66
C THR A 281 -16.36 -5.35 -6.46
N ASP A 282 -17.02 -5.81 -5.39
CA ASP A 282 -17.11 -5.07 -4.13
C ASP A 282 -15.73 -4.61 -3.65
N ARG A 283 -14.70 -5.44 -3.82
CA ARG A 283 -13.33 -5.08 -3.46
C ARG A 283 -12.77 -3.95 -4.33
N ASP A 284 -13.10 -3.90 -5.61
CA ASP A 284 -12.69 -2.77 -6.47
C ASP A 284 -13.33 -1.46 -6.00
N TYR A 285 -14.61 -1.49 -5.63
CA TYR A 285 -15.30 -0.33 -5.07
C TYR A 285 -14.69 0.14 -3.75
N GLU A 286 -14.33 -0.77 -2.85
CA GLU A 286 -13.62 -0.45 -1.60
C GLU A 286 -12.27 0.20 -1.86
N LEU A 287 -11.51 -0.32 -2.81
CA LEU A 287 -10.20 0.22 -3.18
C LEU A 287 -10.32 1.60 -3.83
N ILE A 288 -11.31 1.82 -4.70
CA ILE A 288 -11.60 3.14 -5.28
C ILE A 288 -11.87 4.15 -4.16
N GLU A 289 -12.76 3.83 -3.24
CA GLU A 289 -13.13 4.68 -2.12
C GLU A 289 -11.93 5.04 -1.25
N GLY A 290 -11.16 4.05 -0.82
CA GLY A 290 -10.02 4.23 0.07
C GLY A 290 -8.86 4.99 -0.58
N ILE A 291 -8.54 4.71 -1.86
CA ILE A 291 -7.43 5.38 -2.55
C ILE A 291 -7.81 6.83 -2.93
N ILE A 292 -9.05 7.09 -3.34
CA ILE A 292 -9.51 8.48 -3.57
C ILE A 292 -9.41 9.29 -2.28
N ALA A 293 -9.79 8.72 -1.15
CA ALA A 293 -9.64 9.36 0.16
C ALA A 293 -8.16 9.62 0.49
N HIS A 294 -7.29 8.64 0.27
CA HIS A 294 -5.85 8.76 0.49
C HIS A 294 -5.26 9.94 -0.29
N GLU A 295 -5.47 9.98 -1.61
CA GLU A 295 -4.91 11.05 -2.44
C GLU A 295 -5.52 12.43 -2.13
N TYR A 296 -6.81 12.49 -1.81
CA TYR A 296 -7.42 13.72 -1.36
C TYR A 296 -6.85 14.22 -0.03
N PHE A 297 -6.64 13.33 0.95
CA PHE A 297 -6.11 13.70 2.25
C PHE A 297 -4.67 14.19 2.19
N HIS A 298 -3.90 13.77 1.21
CA HIS A 298 -2.59 14.32 0.94
C HIS A 298 -2.60 15.83 0.65
N ASN A 299 -3.72 16.43 0.28
CA ASN A 299 -3.78 17.87 0.06
C ASN A 299 -3.22 18.67 1.23
N TRP A 300 -3.48 18.22 2.46
CA TRP A 300 -2.95 18.81 3.69
C TRP A 300 -1.73 18.05 4.23
N THR A 301 -1.76 16.73 4.24
CA THR A 301 -0.70 15.88 4.80
C THR A 301 0.18 15.30 3.69
N GLY A 302 0.96 16.17 3.06
CA GLY A 302 1.85 15.86 1.93
C GLY A 302 2.07 17.06 1.01
N ASN A 303 1.00 17.80 0.64
CA ASN A 303 1.07 18.92 -0.29
C ASN A 303 1.27 20.25 0.42
N ARG A 304 0.39 20.60 1.37
CA ARG A 304 0.53 21.83 2.18
C ARG A 304 1.66 21.72 3.20
N ILE A 305 1.74 20.60 3.89
CA ILE A 305 2.87 20.24 4.74
C ILE A 305 3.55 19.04 4.08
N THR A 306 4.79 19.22 3.65
CA THR A 306 5.53 18.16 2.95
C THR A 306 6.71 17.64 3.77
N CYS A 307 7.44 16.65 3.28
CA CYS A 307 8.64 16.14 3.93
C CYS A 307 9.90 16.94 3.50
N ARG A 308 10.81 17.20 4.45
CA ARG A 308 12.06 17.92 4.19
C ARG A 308 12.98 17.16 3.23
N ASP A 309 13.05 15.88 3.40
CA ASP A 309 13.86 14.94 2.62
C ASP A 309 13.15 13.59 2.55
N TRP A 310 13.59 12.71 1.66
CA TRP A 310 12.92 11.43 1.45
C TRP A 310 13.02 10.45 2.62
N PHE A 311 13.92 10.67 3.57
CA PHE A 311 13.94 9.89 4.81
C PHE A 311 12.71 10.14 5.68
N GLN A 312 12.04 11.28 5.52
CA GLN A 312 10.84 11.68 6.25
C GLN A 312 9.54 11.18 5.56
N LEU A 313 9.62 10.33 4.55
CA LEU A 313 8.49 9.90 3.72
C LEU A 313 7.29 9.41 4.55
N CYS A 314 7.53 8.70 5.66
CA CYS A 314 6.48 8.23 6.57
C CYS A 314 5.65 9.37 7.19
N LEU A 315 6.17 10.60 7.23
CA LEU A 315 5.46 11.76 7.76
C LEU A 315 4.22 12.09 6.92
N LYS A 316 4.31 11.95 5.60
CA LYS A 316 3.15 12.13 4.72
C LYS A 316 2.39 10.82 4.54
N GLU A 317 3.06 9.72 4.25
CA GLU A 317 2.41 8.45 3.93
C GLU A 317 1.74 7.81 5.14
N GLY A 318 2.47 7.65 6.24
CA GLY A 318 1.93 7.04 7.46
C GLY A 318 0.73 7.80 8.02
N LEU A 319 0.79 9.15 8.04
CA LEU A 319 -0.32 9.97 8.50
C LEU A 319 -1.53 9.89 7.54
N THR A 320 -1.30 9.89 6.25
CA THR A 320 -2.39 9.81 5.26
C THR A 320 -3.02 8.44 5.23
N VAL A 321 -2.25 7.34 5.33
CA VAL A 321 -2.80 5.97 5.49
C VAL A 321 -3.63 5.86 6.77
N PHE A 322 -3.18 6.43 7.89
CA PHE A 322 -3.99 6.43 9.10
C PHE A 322 -5.33 7.14 8.89
N ARG A 323 -5.35 8.25 8.16
CA ARG A 323 -6.58 9.02 7.87
C ARG A 323 -7.50 8.27 6.92
N ASP A 324 -6.98 7.64 5.86
CA ASP A 324 -7.80 6.86 4.92
C ASP A 324 -8.39 5.60 5.58
N GLN A 325 -7.65 4.97 6.51
CA GLN A 325 -8.14 3.86 7.32
C GLN A 325 -9.26 4.29 8.28
N GLN A 326 -9.16 5.48 8.89
CA GLN A 326 -10.24 6.03 9.70
C GLN A 326 -11.49 6.31 8.85
N PHE A 327 -11.33 6.97 7.71
CA PHE A 327 -12.41 7.24 6.76
C PHE A 327 -13.09 5.94 6.32
N SER A 328 -12.33 4.96 5.87
CA SER A 328 -12.87 3.66 5.45
C SER A 328 -13.61 2.94 6.59
N GLY A 329 -13.11 3.07 7.83
CA GLY A 329 -13.78 2.52 9.01
C GLY A 329 -15.12 3.21 9.32
N ASP A 330 -15.20 4.52 9.13
CA ASP A 330 -16.41 5.31 9.38
C ASP A 330 -17.46 5.11 8.27
N GLU A 331 -17.02 4.98 7.02
CA GLU A 331 -17.89 4.73 5.87
C GLU A 331 -18.43 3.29 5.81
N ARG A 332 -17.70 2.32 6.40
CA ARG A 332 -18.03 0.89 6.29
C ARG A 332 -18.24 0.23 7.66
N SER A 333 -17.26 -0.53 8.13
CA SER A 333 -17.29 -1.19 9.42
C SER A 333 -15.90 -1.10 10.04
N ARG A 334 -15.77 -0.38 11.14
CA ARG A 334 -14.47 -0.17 11.82
C ARG A 334 -13.78 -1.49 12.14
N ALA A 335 -14.51 -2.49 12.62
CA ALA A 335 -13.94 -3.79 12.96
C ALA A 335 -13.44 -4.55 11.72
N VAL A 336 -14.22 -4.56 10.63
CA VAL A 336 -13.84 -5.23 9.38
C VAL A 336 -12.62 -4.56 8.77
N VAL A 337 -12.64 -3.24 8.63
CA VAL A 337 -11.51 -2.45 8.09
C VAL A 337 -10.26 -2.63 8.95
N ARG A 338 -10.39 -2.61 10.30
CA ARG A 338 -9.25 -2.86 11.20
C ARG A 338 -8.65 -4.23 10.99
N ILE A 339 -9.46 -5.27 10.88
CA ILE A 339 -9.01 -6.64 10.60
C ILE A 339 -8.27 -6.71 9.26
N GLU A 340 -8.79 -6.11 8.21
CA GLU A 340 -8.16 -6.10 6.89
C GLU A 340 -6.82 -5.37 6.89
N ASN A 341 -6.73 -4.22 7.56
CA ASN A 341 -5.49 -3.47 7.73
C ASN A 341 -4.43 -4.28 8.49
N VAL A 342 -4.82 -4.97 9.57
CA VAL A 342 -3.89 -5.83 10.31
C VAL A 342 -3.50 -7.08 9.52
N LEU A 343 -4.40 -7.64 8.71
CA LEU A 343 -4.05 -8.72 7.78
C LEU A 343 -2.97 -8.27 6.78
N GLN A 344 -3.11 -7.07 6.22
CA GLN A 344 -2.12 -6.48 5.32
C GLN A 344 -0.80 -6.19 6.04
N LEU A 345 -0.85 -5.58 7.22
CA LEU A 345 0.32 -5.32 8.05
C LEU A 345 1.09 -6.61 8.36
N ARG A 346 0.41 -7.62 8.90
CA ARG A 346 1.03 -8.92 9.25
C ARG A 346 1.52 -9.68 8.03
N GLY A 347 0.79 -9.62 6.93
CA GLY A 347 1.12 -10.34 5.69
C GLY A 347 2.28 -9.72 4.89
N ARG A 348 2.48 -8.42 4.98
CA ARG A 348 3.51 -7.67 4.23
C ARG A 348 4.57 -7.08 5.14
N GLN A 349 4.19 -6.23 6.08
CA GLN A 349 5.11 -5.44 6.87
C GLN A 349 5.86 -6.28 7.92
N PHE A 350 5.18 -7.19 8.64
CA PHE A 350 5.87 -8.09 9.59
C PHE A 350 6.84 -9.03 8.87
N ARG A 351 6.53 -9.43 7.63
CA ARG A 351 7.43 -10.20 6.79
C ARG A 351 8.66 -9.38 6.38
N GLU A 352 8.46 -8.12 6.00
CA GLU A 352 9.53 -7.17 5.68
C GLU A 352 10.44 -6.95 6.89
N ASP A 353 9.88 -6.69 8.08
CA ASP A 353 10.62 -6.53 9.33
C ASP A 353 11.40 -7.79 9.78
N ALA A 354 10.93 -8.97 9.40
CA ALA A 354 11.58 -10.26 9.72
C ALA A 354 12.62 -10.70 8.66
N GLY A 355 12.73 -9.96 7.56
CA GLY A 355 13.51 -10.31 6.38
C GLY A 355 14.78 -9.47 6.17
N PRO A 356 15.49 -9.73 5.06
CA PRO A 356 16.71 -9.00 4.70
C PRO A 356 16.45 -7.55 4.26
N LEU A 357 15.20 -7.19 3.98
CA LEU A 357 14.77 -5.85 3.60
C LEU A 357 14.32 -5.00 4.80
N ALA A 358 14.44 -5.51 6.03
CA ALA A 358 14.02 -4.80 7.23
C ALA A 358 14.74 -3.46 7.38
N HIS A 359 13.96 -2.41 7.65
CA HIS A 359 14.45 -1.07 7.88
C HIS A 359 13.53 -0.32 8.86
N SER A 360 14.01 0.78 9.44
CA SER A 360 13.21 1.63 10.31
C SER A 360 12.14 2.41 9.53
N VAL A 361 11.09 2.87 10.22
CA VAL A 361 10.03 3.71 9.64
C VAL A 361 10.60 5.02 9.09
N ARG A 362 11.62 5.56 9.76
CA ARG A 362 12.49 6.60 9.21
C ARG A 362 13.85 5.98 8.91
N PRO A 363 14.13 5.56 7.67
CA PRO A 363 15.44 5.02 7.32
C PRO A 363 16.52 6.10 7.44
N GLU A 364 17.79 5.69 7.57
CA GLU A 364 18.93 6.60 7.67
C GLU A 364 19.81 6.55 6.42
N GLU A 365 19.54 5.60 5.52
CA GLU A 365 20.28 5.42 4.26
C GLU A 365 19.41 4.77 3.18
N TYR A 366 19.67 5.09 1.92
CA TYR A 366 19.12 4.40 0.75
C TYR A 366 20.08 4.52 -0.46
N ILE A 367 19.90 3.62 -1.42
CA ILE A 367 20.58 3.67 -2.73
C ILE A 367 19.61 4.19 -3.79
N GLU A 368 18.39 3.62 -3.85
CA GLU A 368 17.31 4.04 -4.75
C GLU A 368 16.04 4.32 -3.95
N ILE A 369 15.59 5.58 -3.98
CA ILE A 369 14.46 6.03 -3.16
C ILE A 369 13.15 5.30 -3.51
N ASN A 370 12.93 4.93 -4.77
CA ASN A 370 11.72 4.22 -5.19
C ASN A 370 11.57 2.84 -4.52
N ASN A 371 12.63 2.27 -4.00
CA ASN A 371 12.62 1.03 -3.24
C ASN A 371 12.12 1.20 -1.80
N PHE A 372 11.96 2.44 -1.31
CA PHE A 372 11.52 2.75 0.05
C PHE A 372 10.02 3.04 0.19
N TYR A 373 9.24 2.90 -0.88
CA TYR A 373 7.77 2.92 -0.82
C TYR A 373 7.27 1.55 -0.32
N THR A 374 7.53 1.26 0.95
CA THR A 374 7.43 -0.06 1.58
C THR A 374 6.27 -0.13 2.56
N ALA A 375 5.85 -1.34 2.94
CA ALA A 375 4.85 -1.55 3.97
C ALA A 375 5.27 -0.97 5.34
N THR A 376 6.57 -0.89 5.61
CA THR A 376 7.10 -0.25 6.83
C THR A 376 6.83 1.26 6.85
N ILE A 377 6.99 1.95 5.73
CA ILE A 377 6.71 3.39 5.62
C ILE A 377 5.21 3.67 5.74
N TYR A 378 4.38 2.93 5.03
CA TYR A 378 2.94 3.15 4.90
C TYR A 378 2.16 2.55 6.09
N GLU A 379 2.12 1.23 6.19
CA GLU A 379 1.27 0.53 7.14
C GLU A 379 1.80 0.63 8.58
N LYS A 380 3.11 0.38 8.81
CA LYS A 380 3.67 0.57 10.15
C LYS A 380 3.71 2.05 10.53
N GLY A 381 3.99 2.95 9.58
CA GLY A 381 3.85 4.39 9.79
C GLY A 381 2.46 4.77 10.32
N ALA A 382 1.39 4.25 9.71
CA ALA A 382 0.01 4.47 10.17
C ALA A 382 -0.26 3.88 11.56
N GLU A 383 0.27 2.69 11.86
CA GLU A 383 0.16 2.08 13.20
C GLU A 383 0.80 2.97 14.29
N LEU A 384 1.93 3.63 14.00
CA LEU A 384 2.56 4.55 14.95
C LEU A 384 1.66 5.76 15.25
N ILE A 385 0.95 6.28 14.24
CA ILE A 385 -0.03 7.35 14.45
C ILE A 385 -1.19 6.85 15.32
N GLY A 386 -1.72 5.65 15.05
CA GLY A 386 -2.77 5.02 15.85
C GLY A 386 -2.37 4.77 17.30
N MET A 387 -1.13 4.31 17.53
CA MET A 387 -0.57 4.16 18.88
C MET A 387 -0.45 5.49 19.61
N LEU A 388 0.05 6.52 18.93
CA LEU A 388 0.18 7.86 19.51
C LEU A 388 -1.19 8.41 19.93
N ARG A 389 -2.20 8.25 19.04
CA ARG A 389 -3.60 8.59 19.37
C ARG A 389 -4.12 7.83 20.58
N THR A 390 -3.78 6.56 20.72
CA THR A 390 -4.16 5.72 21.87
C THR A 390 -3.50 6.21 23.16
N LEU A 391 -2.23 6.57 23.11
CA LEU A 391 -1.46 7.05 24.26
C LEU A 391 -1.95 8.42 24.77
N VAL A 392 -2.20 9.37 23.88
CA VAL A 392 -2.60 10.74 24.28
C VAL A 392 -4.12 10.92 24.41
N GLY A 393 -4.90 9.99 23.85
CA GLY A 393 -6.36 10.07 23.75
C GLY A 393 -6.83 10.93 22.58
N ALA A 394 -8.06 10.67 22.09
CA ALA A 394 -8.58 11.29 20.86
C ALA A 394 -8.63 12.84 20.90
N ALA A 395 -9.02 13.43 22.03
CA ALA A 395 -9.13 14.88 22.16
C ALA A 395 -7.76 15.58 22.07
N ASN A 396 -6.74 15.03 22.74
CA ASN A 396 -5.37 15.56 22.69
C ASN A 396 -4.73 15.32 21.32
N TYR A 397 -5.02 14.18 20.69
CA TYR A 397 -4.58 13.91 19.32
C TYR A 397 -5.11 14.99 18.36
N ARG A 398 -6.40 15.31 18.42
CA ARG A 398 -6.99 16.36 17.59
C ARG A 398 -6.34 17.71 17.86
N LYS A 399 -6.13 18.08 19.12
CA LYS A 399 -5.46 19.34 19.51
C LYS A 399 -4.03 19.41 18.97
N ALA A 400 -3.27 18.33 19.05
CA ALA A 400 -1.90 18.27 18.53
C ALA A 400 -1.89 18.38 16.99
N LEU A 401 -2.83 17.74 16.32
CA LEU A 401 -2.93 17.81 14.86
C LEU A 401 -3.32 19.21 14.38
N ASP A 402 -4.25 19.89 15.08
CA ASP A 402 -4.56 21.29 14.77
C ASP A 402 -3.33 22.20 14.92
N LEU A 403 -2.52 21.98 15.96
CA LEU A 403 -1.25 22.68 16.16
C LEU A 403 -0.23 22.37 15.07
N TYR A 404 -0.20 21.12 14.57
CA TYR A 404 0.65 20.72 13.44
C TYR A 404 0.32 21.51 12.18
N PHE A 405 -0.95 21.62 11.83
CA PHE A 405 -1.41 22.41 10.68
C PHE A 405 -1.15 23.92 10.88
N GLU A 406 -1.41 24.46 12.07
CA GLU A 406 -1.18 25.87 12.36
C GLU A 406 0.30 26.26 12.28
N ARG A 407 1.17 25.40 12.81
CA ARG A 407 2.61 25.70 12.95
C ARG A 407 3.37 25.50 11.64
N HIS A 408 2.97 24.50 10.85
CA HIS A 408 3.78 23.98 9.76
C HIS A 408 3.15 24.13 8.37
N ASP A 409 2.07 24.88 8.24
CA ASP A 409 1.46 25.12 6.94
C ASP A 409 2.44 25.76 5.94
N ASN A 410 2.54 25.17 4.73
CA ASN A 410 3.53 25.54 3.70
C ASN A 410 5.00 25.30 4.12
N GLU A 411 5.26 24.33 4.95
CA GLU A 411 6.61 23.95 5.35
C GLU A 411 6.97 22.52 4.94
N ALA A 412 8.27 22.27 4.82
CA ALA A 412 8.87 20.94 4.64
C ALA A 412 9.38 20.43 5.99
N CYS A 413 8.74 19.40 6.53
CA CYS A 413 8.87 18.95 7.92
C CYS A 413 9.68 17.68 8.10
N THR A 414 10.06 17.41 9.35
CA THR A 414 10.71 16.16 9.80
C THR A 414 9.86 15.46 10.85
N ILE A 415 10.21 14.22 11.18
CA ILE A 415 9.58 13.47 12.28
C ILE A 415 9.77 14.21 13.63
N GLU A 416 10.88 14.90 13.82
CA GLU A 416 11.12 15.68 15.02
C GLU A 416 10.11 16.82 15.18
N HIS A 417 9.71 17.49 14.09
CA HIS A 417 8.65 18.51 14.10
C HIS A 417 7.31 17.86 14.50
N TRP A 418 6.99 16.70 13.95
CA TRP A 418 5.79 15.94 14.27
C TRP A 418 5.73 15.58 15.77
N ILE A 419 6.78 14.95 16.30
CA ILE A 419 6.86 14.56 17.71
C ILE A 419 6.75 15.80 18.62
N LYS A 420 7.46 16.87 18.29
CA LYS A 420 7.49 18.12 19.09
C LYS A 420 6.11 18.78 19.21
N VAL A 421 5.31 18.73 18.16
CA VAL A 421 3.92 19.24 18.20
C VAL A 421 3.09 18.49 19.26
N PHE A 422 3.24 17.17 19.35
CA PHE A 422 2.52 16.36 20.35
C PHE A 422 3.04 16.59 21.76
N GLU A 423 4.36 16.72 21.94
CA GLU A 423 4.94 17.08 23.24
C GLU A 423 4.38 18.40 23.73
N ASP A 424 4.35 19.42 22.85
CA ASP A 424 3.88 20.77 23.21
C ASP A 424 2.37 20.80 23.47
N ALA A 425 1.56 20.13 22.63
CA ALA A 425 0.11 20.14 22.78
C ALA A 425 -0.40 19.33 23.96
N CYS A 426 0.30 18.23 24.31
CA CYS A 426 -0.14 17.27 25.32
C CYS A 426 0.66 17.36 26.63
N TYR A 427 1.75 18.15 26.68
CA TYR A 427 2.67 18.28 27.83
C TYR A 427 3.24 16.93 28.28
N ILE A 428 3.73 16.13 27.33
CA ILE A 428 4.30 14.79 27.56
C ILE A 428 5.70 14.70 26.95
N ASP A 429 6.52 13.78 27.45
CA ASP A 429 7.79 13.40 26.85
C ASP A 429 7.57 12.19 25.92
N LEU A 430 7.90 12.35 24.65
CA LEU A 430 7.80 11.32 23.63
C LEU A 430 9.17 10.81 23.16
N SER A 431 10.25 11.13 23.85
CA SER A 431 11.61 10.72 23.48
C SER A 431 11.76 9.19 23.35
N GLN A 432 11.12 8.43 24.24
CA GLN A 432 11.10 6.96 24.13
C GLN A 432 10.17 6.47 23.01
N PHE A 433 9.04 7.13 22.79
CA PHE A 433 8.15 6.79 21.67
C PHE A 433 8.83 7.00 20.30
N ALA A 434 9.69 8.02 20.17
CA ALA A 434 10.44 8.30 18.94
C ALA A 434 11.33 7.13 18.50
N LEU A 435 11.65 6.18 19.38
CA LEU A 435 12.37 4.95 19.03
C LEU A 435 11.62 4.09 18.02
N TRP A 436 10.31 4.19 17.92
CA TRP A 436 9.51 3.51 16.89
C TRP A 436 9.85 3.95 15.46
N TYR A 437 10.27 5.20 15.30
CA TYR A 437 10.69 5.73 14.01
C TYR A 437 12.12 5.33 13.62
N THR A 438 12.98 5.01 14.59
CA THR A 438 14.41 4.80 14.36
C THR A 438 14.86 3.36 14.53
N GLN A 439 14.11 2.53 15.25
CA GLN A 439 14.41 1.09 15.43
C GLN A 439 13.56 0.25 14.47
N ALA A 440 14.23 -0.57 13.67
CA ALA A 440 13.60 -1.53 12.75
C ALA A 440 13.12 -2.80 13.49
N GLY A 441 12.30 -3.60 12.85
CA GLY A 441 11.82 -4.89 13.36
C GLY A 441 10.57 -4.77 14.21
N THR A 442 9.89 -5.91 14.38
CA THR A 442 8.63 -6.02 15.13
C THR A 442 8.92 -6.53 16.54
N PRO A 443 8.59 -5.77 17.61
CA PRO A 443 8.77 -6.21 18.98
C PRO A 443 7.96 -7.48 19.28
N LYS A 444 8.54 -8.36 20.11
CA LYS A 444 7.89 -9.56 20.62
C LYS A 444 7.58 -9.37 22.09
N LEU A 445 6.35 -9.63 22.48
CA LEU A 445 5.88 -9.61 23.86
C LEU A 445 5.65 -11.02 24.37
N GLU A 446 6.22 -11.34 25.51
CA GLU A 446 5.84 -12.50 26.32
C GLU A 446 4.99 -12.02 27.47
N VAL A 447 3.96 -12.78 27.85
CA VAL A 447 3.06 -12.44 28.95
C VAL A 447 2.93 -13.62 29.90
N ILE A 448 3.02 -13.31 31.21
CA ILE A 448 2.83 -14.27 32.31
C ILE A 448 1.78 -13.67 33.26
N GLU A 449 0.80 -14.50 33.63
CA GLU A 449 -0.28 -14.16 34.54
C GLU A 449 -0.08 -14.89 35.86
N ASN A 450 -0.21 -14.21 36.98
CA ASN A 450 -0.25 -14.82 38.31
C ASN A 450 -1.42 -14.26 39.11
N PHE A 451 -2.34 -15.11 39.53
CA PHE A 451 -3.54 -14.74 40.30
C PHE A 451 -3.43 -15.23 41.73
N GLU A 452 -3.41 -14.30 42.69
CA GLU A 452 -3.36 -14.59 44.11
C GLU A 452 -4.38 -13.77 44.90
N GLY A 453 -5.26 -14.44 45.63
CA GLY A 453 -6.36 -13.79 46.37
C GLY A 453 -7.37 -13.14 45.43
N ASP A 454 -7.39 -11.81 45.42
CA ASP A 454 -8.24 -10.97 44.57
C ASP A 454 -7.43 -10.15 43.54
N THR A 455 -6.15 -10.47 43.40
CA THR A 455 -5.18 -9.68 42.60
C THR A 455 -4.60 -10.50 41.47
N LEU A 456 -4.75 -10.02 40.25
CA LEU A 456 -4.06 -10.52 39.06
C LEU A 456 -2.81 -9.67 38.80
N THR A 457 -1.65 -10.31 38.81
CA THR A 457 -0.39 -9.71 38.37
C THR A 457 -0.08 -10.15 36.94
N ILE A 458 0.02 -9.19 36.01
CA ILE A 458 0.36 -9.43 34.62
C ILE A 458 1.79 -8.89 34.39
N THR A 459 2.70 -9.74 33.99
CA THR A 459 4.07 -9.37 33.66
C THR A 459 4.32 -9.51 32.17
N PHE A 460 4.71 -8.41 31.53
CA PHE A 460 5.15 -8.41 30.13
C PHE A 460 6.66 -8.30 30.06
N THR A 461 7.25 -9.08 29.15
CA THR A 461 8.65 -8.97 28.72
C THR A 461 8.67 -8.65 27.23
N GLN A 462 9.29 -7.52 26.84
CA GLN A 462 9.47 -7.15 25.43
C GLN A 462 10.88 -7.49 24.95
N THR A 463 10.96 -8.05 23.75
CA THR A 463 12.21 -8.33 23.04
C THR A 463 12.19 -7.69 21.66
N ASN A 464 13.19 -6.85 21.36
CA ASN A 464 13.35 -6.22 20.07
C ASN A 464 14.38 -7.00 19.25
N PRO A 465 13.99 -7.70 18.16
CA PRO A 465 14.89 -8.55 17.40
C PRO A 465 15.98 -7.74 16.69
N ASN A 466 17.16 -8.34 16.56
CA ASN A 466 18.21 -7.80 15.70
C ASN A 466 17.73 -7.76 14.24
N THR A 467 18.08 -6.70 13.53
CA THR A 467 17.79 -6.52 12.10
C THR A 467 19.07 -6.10 11.37
N PRO A 468 19.13 -6.14 10.04
CA PRO A 468 20.27 -5.64 9.29
C PRO A 468 20.68 -4.23 9.78
N GLY A 469 21.95 -4.05 10.12
CA GLY A 469 22.50 -2.80 10.60
C GLY A 469 22.14 -2.38 12.04
N GLN A 470 21.21 -3.06 12.72
CA GLN A 470 20.76 -2.67 14.07
C GLN A 470 20.79 -3.84 15.05
N LYS A 471 21.52 -3.66 16.16
CA LYS A 471 21.63 -4.58 17.31
C LYS A 471 21.39 -3.80 18.60
N ASP A 472 21.24 -4.52 19.70
CA ASP A 472 21.14 -3.95 21.07
C ASP A 472 20.08 -2.83 21.20
N LYS A 473 18.89 -3.08 20.69
CA LYS A 473 17.79 -2.12 20.65
C LYS A 473 17.20 -1.86 22.03
N LYS A 474 16.79 -0.61 22.25
CA LYS A 474 16.17 -0.19 23.52
C LYS A 474 14.69 -0.60 23.57
N PRO A 475 14.14 -0.77 24.81
CA PRO A 475 12.70 -0.95 25.00
C PRO A 475 11.90 0.20 24.41
N GLN A 476 10.78 -0.14 23.75
CA GLN A 476 9.86 0.83 23.17
C GLN A 476 8.62 1.00 24.05
N VAL A 477 7.92 2.12 23.89
CA VAL A 477 6.61 2.33 24.55
C VAL A 477 5.55 1.54 23.80
N ILE A 478 4.85 0.63 24.50
CA ILE A 478 3.84 -0.23 23.90
C ILE A 478 2.52 -0.07 24.67
N PRO A 479 1.47 0.53 24.07
CA PRO A 479 0.13 0.60 24.65
C PRO A 479 -0.60 -0.73 24.46
N ILE A 480 -1.02 -1.36 25.55
CA ILE A 480 -1.70 -2.66 25.55
C ILE A 480 -3.10 -2.47 26.11
N ARG A 481 -4.09 -2.33 25.23
CA ARG A 481 -5.51 -2.33 25.63
C ARG A 481 -5.89 -3.74 26.09
N THR A 482 -6.34 -3.86 27.31
CA THR A 482 -6.56 -5.15 27.98
C THR A 482 -7.96 -5.26 28.57
N GLY A 483 -8.70 -6.27 28.13
CA GLY A 483 -10.02 -6.63 28.64
C GLY A 483 -9.95 -7.83 29.59
N PHE A 484 -10.93 -7.96 30.47
CA PHE A 484 -11.01 -8.98 31.50
C PHE A 484 -12.40 -9.60 31.49
N LEU A 485 -12.50 -10.88 31.12
CA LEU A 485 -13.78 -11.59 31.01
C LEU A 485 -13.98 -12.56 32.17
N ALA A 486 -15.17 -12.54 32.76
CA ALA A 486 -15.63 -13.54 33.73
C ALA A 486 -15.94 -14.87 33.03
N ALA A 487 -16.10 -15.94 33.79
CA ALA A 487 -16.38 -17.28 33.27
C ALA A 487 -17.66 -17.37 32.43
N ASP A 488 -18.64 -16.50 32.66
CA ASP A 488 -19.90 -16.42 31.92
C ASP A 488 -19.78 -15.58 30.61
N GLY A 489 -18.59 -15.02 30.31
CA GLY A 489 -18.32 -14.18 29.15
C GLY A 489 -18.69 -12.70 29.34
N SER A 490 -19.16 -12.29 30.52
CA SER A 490 -19.32 -10.87 30.87
C SER A 490 -17.96 -10.20 31.16
N GLU A 491 -17.90 -8.87 31.11
CA GLU A 491 -16.71 -8.15 31.56
C GLU A 491 -16.63 -8.18 33.10
N ALA A 492 -15.53 -8.77 33.63
CA ALA A 492 -15.27 -8.82 35.07
C ALA A 492 -14.95 -7.44 35.65
N ILE A 493 -14.20 -6.64 34.90
CA ILE A 493 -13.87 -5.24 35.17
C ILE A 493 -13.74 -4.49 33.85
N PRO A 494 -13.83 -3.12 33.87
CA PRO A 494 -13.62 -2.31 32.66
C PRO A 494 -12.23 -2.49 32.04
N GLU A 495 -12.16 -2.34 30.72
CA GLU A 495 -10.91 -2.34 29.97
C GLU A 495 -9.88 -1.42 30.57
N ARG A 496 -8.60 -1.81 30.53
CA ARG A 496 -7.45 -1.03 30.98
C ARG A 496 -6.45 -0.83 29.84
N LEU A 497 -5.87 0.36 29.80
CA LEU A 497 -4.67 0.63 29.00
C LEU A 497 -3.44 0.39 29.87
N LEU A 498 -2.68 -0.66 29.57
CA LEU A 498 -1.40 -0.96 30.21
C LEU A 498 -0.29 -0.42 29.31
N THR A 499 0.51 0.52 29.80
CA THR A 499 1.58 1.14 29.02
C THR A 499 2.92 0.56 29.43
N LEU A 500 3.47 -0.33 28.58
CA LEU A 500 4.77 -0.95 28.81
C LEU A 500 5.86 -0.01 28.34
N THR A 501 6.82 0.30 29.24
CA THR A 501 7.94 1.23 28.97
C THR A 501 9.31 0.64 29.26
N SER A 502 9.36 -0.54 29.87
CA SER A 502 10.60 -1.23 30.26
C SER A 502 10.72 -2.56 29.54
N ALA A 503 11.92 -3.14 29.54
CA ALA A 503 12.13 -4.48 28.99
C ALA A 503 11.26 -5.53 29.67
N GLU A 504 11.06 -5.39 30.99
CA GLU A 504 10.10 -6.17 31.77
C GLU A 504 9.33 -5.24 32.71
N GLN A 505 8.00 -5.44 32.81
CA GLN A 505 7.15 -4.64 33.67
C GLN A 505 5.92 -5.43 34.09
N SER A 506 5.56 -5.32 35.38
CA SER A 506 4.39 -5.96 35.98
C SER A 506 3.31 -4.95 36.29
N PHE A 507 2.06 -5.34 36.03
CA PHE A 507 0.85 -4.58 36.33
C PHE A 507 -0.03 -5.36 37.28
N LYS A 508 -0.56 -4.72 38.32
CA LYS A 508 -1.45 -5.33 39.32
C LYS A 508 -2.88 -4.86 39.12
N ILE A 509 -3.78 -5.80 39.00
CA ILE A 509 -5.23 -5.61 38.86
C ILE A 509 -5.86 -6.19 40.10
N ASN A 510 -6.44 -5.34 40.95
CA ASN A 510 -7.03 -5.73 42.23
C ASN A 510 -8.56 -5.79 42.19
N GLY A 511 -9.16 -6.47 43.13
CA GLY A 511 -10.61 -6.51 43.33
C GLY A 511 -11.35 -7.49 42.41
N LEU A 512 -10.67 -8.54 41.96
CA LEU A 512 -11.24 -9.59 41.14
C LEU A 512 -11.80 -10.71 42.02
N SER A 513 -13.04 -11.12 41.78
CA SER A 513 -13.64 -12.26 42.52
C SER A 513 -13.04 -13.62 42.16
N ASP A 514 -12.67 -13.74 40.87
CA ASP A 514 -12.09 -14.96 40.29
C ASP A 514 -11.02 -14.61 39.23
N HIS A 515 -10.23 -15.60 38.84
CA HIS A 515 -9.26 -15.43 37.75
C HIS A 515 -10.00 -15.16 36.43
N PRO A 516 -9.90 -13.95 35.85
CA PRO A 516 -10.55 -13.64 34.58
C PRO A 516 -9.83 -14.28 33.40
N THR A 517 -10.54 -14.49 32.30
CA THR A 517 -9.89 -14.69 31.01
C THR A 517 -9.48 -13.34 30.45
N VAL A 518 -8.17 -13.14 30.22
CA VAL A 518 -7.65 -11.84 29.78
C VAL A 518 -7.60 -11.76 28.25
N SER A 519 -8.00 -10.61 27.72
CA SER A 519 -7.99 -10.27 26.30
C SER A 519 -6.98 -9.14 26.09
N TYR A 520 -5.84 -9.40 25.43
CA TYR A 520 -4.75 -8.45 25.24
C TYR A 520 -4.76 -7.83 23.84
N LEU A 521 -4.19 -6.62 23.71
CA LEU A 521 -4.05 -5.89 22.45
C LEU A 521 -5.39 -5.68 21.74
N ARG A 522 -6.45 -5.37 22.49
CA ARG A 522 -7.77 -5.08 21.90
C ARG A 522 -7.64 -4.00 20.84
N ASP A 523 -8.38 -4.16 19.73
CA ASP A 523 -8.29 -3.32 18.54
C ASP A 523 -6.87 -3.25 17.94
N PHE A 524 -6.03 -4.26 18.21
CA PHE A 524 -4.62 -4.29 17.83
C PHE A 524 -3.87 -3.02 18.23
N SER A 525 -3.91 -2.68 19.52
CA SER A 525 -3.43 -1.40 20.06
C SER A 525 -1.94 -1.11 19.86
N ALA A 526 -1.14 -2.07 19.40
CA ALA A 526 0.26 -1.88 19.00
C ALA A 526 0.70 -2.94 17.97
N PRO A 527 1.58 -2.58 17.01
CA PRO A 527 2.11 -3.50 15.98
C PRO A 527 3.22 -4.39 16.55
N VAL A 528 2.83 -5.37 17.36
CA VAL A 528 3.73 -6.29 18.06
C VAL A 528 3.29 -7.75 17.86
N ILE A 529 4.20 -8.69 18.13
CA ILE A 529 3.90 -10.11 18.15
C ILE A 529 3.70 -10.53 19.61
N LEU A 530 2.48 -10.92 19.99
CA LEU A 530 2.17 -11.40 21.32
C LEU A 530 2.38 -12.92 21.40
N ASN A 531 3.34 -13.35 22.22
CA ASN A 531 3.56 -14.75 22.57
C ASN A 531 2.83 -15.07 23.88
N ARG A 532 1.73 -15.77 23.74
CA ARG A 532 0.86 -16.15 24.86
C ARG A 532 0.67 -17.66 24.89
N LYS A 533 0.87 -18.27 26.02
CA LYS A 533 0.55 -19.69 26.22
C LYS A 533 -0.91 -19.82 26.65
N VAL A 534 -1.78 -20.16 25.74
CA VAL A 534 -3.18 -20.43 25.97
C VAL A 534 -3.59 -21.72 25.31
N ASP A 535 -4.50 -22.44 25.95
CA ASP A 535 -5.08 -23.65 25.38
C ASP A 535 -6.21 -23.33 24.38
N ASN A 536 -6.61 -24.33 23.64
CA ASN A 536 -7.67 -24.21 22.64
C ASN A 536 -9.04 -23.86 23.24
N ALA A 537 -9.30 -24.25 24.49
CA ALA A 537 -10.56 -23.93 25.17
C ALA A 537 -10.63 -22.43 25.46
N THR A 538 -9.56 -21.83 25.94
CA THR A 538 -9.46 -20.37 26.14
C THR A 538 -9.61 -19.60 24.82
N ARG A 539 -8.99 -20.08 23.72
CA ARG A 539 -9.17 -19.45 22.40
C ARG A 539 -10.62 -19.52 21.92
N ALA A 540 -11.25 -20.69 22.08
CA ALA A 540 -12.66 -20.85 21.72
C ALA A 540 -13.57 -19.97 22.61
N PHE A 541 -13.26 -19.82 23.89
CA PHE A 541 -13.98 -18.93 24.77
C PHE A 541 -13.90 -17.46 24.34
N LEU A 542 -12.70 -16.97 24.04
CA LEU A 542 -12.49 -15.58 23.56
C LEU A 542 -13.13 -15.34 22.19
N LEU A 543 -13.02 -16.28 21.25
CA LEU A 543 -13.70 -16.22 19.96
C LEU A 543 -15.21 -16.03 20.09
N ILE A 544 -15.83 -16.65 21.09
CA ILE A 544 -17.29 -16.58 21.30
C ILE A 544 -17.69 -15.36 22.12
N ASN A 545 -16.94 -15.02 23.17
CA ASN A 545 -17.40 -14.12 24.23
C ASN A 545 -16.72 -12.74 24.24
N ASP A 546 -15.54 -12.55 23.63
CA ASP A 546 -14.88 -11.24 23.64
C ASP A 546 -15.81 -10.16 23.06
N LYS A 547 -15.82 -8.99 23.67
CA LYS A 547 -16.59 -7.83 23.18
C LYS A 547 -15.85 -7.07 22.10
N ASP A 548 -14.52 -7.12 22.12
CA ASP A 548 -13.69 -6.55 21.06
C ASP A 548 -13.74 -7.47 19.84
N LEU A 549 -14.26 -6.95 18.73
CA LEU A 549 -14.44 -7.72 17.49
C LEU A 549 -13.11 -8.10 16.84
N PHE A 550 -12.08 -7.25 16.97
CA PHE A 550 -10.76 -7.59 16.47
C PHE A 550 -10.20 -8.80 17.23
N ASN A 551 -10.22 -8.78 18.57
CA ASN A 551 -9.71 -9.89 19.37
C ASN A 551 -10.52 -11.17 19.20
N LYS A 552 -11.85 -11.04 19.07
CA LYS A 552 -12.72 -12.19 18.73
C LYS A 552 -12.23 -12.86 17.43
N TRP A 553 -11.96 -12.10 16.39
CA TRP A 553 -11.42 -12.60 15.12
C TRP A 553 -10.00 -13.16 15.29
N ASP A 554 -9.12 -12.44 15.99
CA ASP A 554 -7.69 -12.79 16.12
C ASP A 554 -7.49 -14.10 16.90
N GLU A 555 -8.29 -14.35 17.94
CA GLU A 555 -8.28 -15.63 18.66
C GLU A 555 -8.79 -16.78 17.79
N GLY A 556 -9.86 -16.57 17.02
CA GLY A 556 -10.33 -17.56 16.05
C GLY A 556 -9.28 -17.88 14.98
N ARG A 557 -8.59 -16.85 14.46
CA ARG A 557 -7.50 -17.00 13.51
C ARG A 557 -6.28 -17.71 14.13
N SER A 558 -5.93 -17.36 15.38
CA SER A 558 -4.82 -17.99 16.11
C SER A 558 -5.11 -19.46 16.41
N TYR A 559 -6.37 -19.81 16.70
CA TYR A 559 -6.80 -21.21 16.84
C TYR A 559 -6.65 -21.95 15.51
N ALA A 560 -7.18 -21.41 14.41
CA ALA A 560 -7.00 -22.01 13.08
C ALA A 560 -5.53 -22.18 12.71
N MET A 561 -4.67 -21.21 13.03
CA MET A 561 -3.25 -21.24 12.74
C MET A 561 -2.56 -22.39 13.49
N SER A 562 -2.78 -22.50 14.81
CA SER A 562 -2.21 -23.59 15.64
C SER A 562 -2.68 -24.97 15.14
N LEU A 563 -3.96 -25.10 14.83
CA LEU A 563 -4.52 -26.35 14.32
C LEU A 563 -3.92 -26.74 12.98
N LEU A 564 -3.80 -25.80 12.03
CA LEU A 564 -3.23 -26.05 10.71
C LEU A 564 -1.74 -26.43 10.82
N GLN A 565 -0.97 -25.79 11.68
CA GLN A 565 0.44 -26.17 11.93
C GLN A 565 0.52 -27.60 12.50
N ASP A 566 -0.33 -27.95 13.44
CA ASP A 566 -0.36 -29.30 14.02
C ASP A 566 -0.80 -30.36 12.98
N MET A 567 -1.73 -30.00 12.09
CA MET A 567 -2.11 -30.88 10.97
C MET A 567 -0.93 -31.12 10.03
N VAL A 568 -0.15 -30.07 9.72
CA VAL A 568 1.05 -30.20 8.86
C VAL A 568 2.16 -31.02 9.51
N ILE A 569 2.42 -30.79 10.81
CA ILE A 569 3.61 -31.36 11.49
C ILE A 569 3.32 -32.75 12.07
N LYS A 570 2.15 -32.90 12.71
CA LYS A 570 1.79 -34.12 13.47
C LYS A 570 0.80 -35.01 12.74
N GLY A 571 0.22 -34.55 11.61
CA GLY A 571 -0.79 -35.29 10.86
C GLY A 571 -2.10 -35.51 11.62
N ILE A 572 -2.42 -34.62 12.56
CA ILE A 572 -3.66 -34.72 13.35
C ILE A 572 -4.89 -34.42 12.50
N ARG A 573 -6.06 -34.87 12.96
CA ARG A 573 -7.34 -34.53 12.35
C ARG A 573 -7.79 -33.13 12.76
N ALA A 574 -8.71 -32.58 11.99
CA ALA A 574 -9.39 -31.34 12.36
C ALA A 574 -10.05 -31.45 13.74
N ASP A 575 -9.90 -30.39 14.56
CA ASP A 575 -10.44 -30.34 15.93
C ASP A 575 -11.95 -30.11 15.88
N PRO A 576 -12.77 -31.01 16.44
CA PRO A 576 -14.22 -30.84 16.47
C PRO A 576 -14.68 -29.58 17.20
N THR A 577 -13.94 -29.15 18.24
CA THR A 577 -14.26 -27.93 18.99
C THR A 577 -14.13 -26.68 18.12
N PHE A 578 -13.05 -26.60 17.33
CA PHE A 578 -12.88 -25.53 16.36
C PHE A 578 -14.01 -25.51 15.32
N ILE A 579 -14.34 -26.68 14.77
CA ILE A 579 -15.36 -26.81 13.72
C ILE A 579 -16.74 -26.40 14.26
N ALA A 580 -17.09 -26.82 15.49
CA ALA A 580 -18.33 -26.43 16.16
C ALA A 580 -18.39 -24.90 16.41
N ALA A 581 -17.27 -24.28 16.82
CA ALA A 581 -17.18 -22.83 16.96
C ALA A 581 -17.41 -22.10 15.63
N MET A 582 -16.82 -22.59 14.53
CA MET A 582 -17.05 -22.02 13.19
C MET A 582 -18.53 -22.15 12.76
N ARG A 583 -19.17 -23.27 13.04
CA ARG A 583 -20.62 -23.45 12.81
C ARG A 583 -21.45 -22.45 13.63
N ALA A 584 -21.12 -22.25 14.90
CA ALA A 584 -21.81 -21.28 15.76
C ALA A 584 -21.67 -19.85 15.22
N ILE A 585 -20.49 -19.44 14.76
CA ILE A 585 -20.26 -18.14 14.11
C ILE A 585 -21.08 -18.04 12.81
N ALA A 586 -21.07 -19.07 11.98
CA ALA A 586 -21.84 -19.11 10.72
C ALA A 586 -23.34 -18.90 10.98
N ALA A 587 -23.87 -19.42 12.09
CA ALA A 587 -25.28 -19.33 12.45
C ALA A 587 -25.63 -18.04 13.24
N ASN A 588 -24.65 -17.27 13.71
CA ASN A 588 -24.90 -16.11 14.56
C ASN A 588 -25.29 -14.87 13.73
N ASN A 589 -26.59 -14.66 13.58
CA ASN A 589 -27.14 -13.53 12.81
C ASN A 589 -27.03 -12.16 13.52
N SER A 590 -26.56 -12.11 14.78
CA SER A 590 -26.27 -10.82 15.44
C SER A 590 -24.94 -10.21 15.03
N LEU A 591 -24.07 -11.01 14.40
CA LEU A 591 -22.79 -10.54 13.87
C LEU A 591 -22.95 -10.05 12.43
N ASP A 592 -22.20 -9.00 12.10
CA ASP A 592 -22.10 -8.47 10.73
C ASP A 592 -21.73 -9.58 9.74
N PRO A 593 -22.39 -9.71 8.58
CA PRO A 593 -22.05 -10.72 7.58
C PRO A 593 -20.60 -10.63 7.08
N ALA A 594 -20.04 -9.42 6.89
CA ALA A 594 -18.64 -9.24 6.49
C ALA A 594 -17.68 -9.76 7.56
N PHE A 595 -17.96 -9.48 8.83
CA PHE A 595 -17.19 -9.99 9.97
C PHE A 595 -17.25 -11.52 10.06
N ARG A 596 -18.44 -12.13 9.87
CA ARG A 596 -18.60 -13.60 9.81
C ARG A 596 -17.77 -14.19 8.66
N ALA A 597 -17.78 -13.57 7.49
CA ALA A 597 -16.98 -14.00 6.35
C ALA A 597 -15.47 -14.01 6.68
N LEU A 598 -14.97 -13.00 7.38
CA LEU A 598 -13.56 -12.93 7.80
C LEU A 598 -13.19 -14.03 8.78
N ILE A 599 -14.02 -14.33 9.78
CA ILE A 599 -13.75 -15.42 10.75
C ILE A 599 -13.76 -16.78 10.07
N LEU A 600 -14.72 -17.02 9.16
CA LEU A 600 -14.84 -18.29 8.45
C LEU A 600 -13.77 -18.50 7.37
N THR A 601 -12.97 -17.49 7.08
CA THR A 601 -11.86 -17.57 6.12
C THR A 601 -10.59 -18.03 6.82
N LEU A 602 -10.09 -19.21 6.44
CA LEU A 602 -8.86 -19.77 7.00
C LEU A 602 -7.62 -18.93 6.67
N PRO A 603 -6.57 -18.95 7.54
CA PRO A 603 -5.29 -18.32 7.26
C PRO A 603 -4.74 -18.70 5.88
N SER A 604 -4.07 -17.76 5.20
CA SER A 604 -3.44 -18.05 3.90
C SER A 604 -2.24 -19.00 4.04
N GLU A 605 -1.89 -19.69 2.96
CA GLU A 605 -0.69 -20.58 2.95
C GLU A 605 0.57 -19.82 3.33
N GLU A 606 0.70 -18.59 2.83
CA GLU A 606 1.82 -17.71 3.16
C GLU A 606 1.89 -17.37 4.66
N ALA A 607 0.75 -17.07 5.28
CA ALA A 607 0.69 -16.79 6.72
C ALA A 607 1.05 -18.00 7.56
N ILE A 608 0.63 -19.20 7.16
CA ILE A 608 0.97 -20.46 7.83
C ILE A 608 2.47 -20.72 7.69
N ALA A 609 3.02 -20.59 6.49
CA ALA A 609 4.44 -20.78 6.22
C ALA A 609 5.30 -19.80 7.06
N GLN A 610 4.89 -18.53 7.14
CA GLN A 610 5.59 -17.54 7.97
C GLN A 610 5.50 -17.86 9.46
N ALA A 611 4.36 -18.29 9.96
CA ALA A 611 4.19 -18.67 11.37
C ALA A 611 5.04 -19.88 11.72
N MET A 612 5.07 -20.91 10.86
CA MET A 612 5.97 -22.07 11.04
C MET A 612 7.44 -21.66 11.10
N PHE A 613 7.88 -20.81 10.18
CA PHE A 613 9.26 -20.33 10.15
C PHE A 613 9.63 -19.53 11.40
N ASN A 614 8.74 -18.67 11.89
CA ASN A 614 8.95 -17.87 13.10
C ASN A 614 9.12 -18.76 14.36
N GLU A 615 8.56 -19.97 14.34
CA GLU A 615 8.71 -21.00 15.37
C GLU A 615 9.92 -21.94 15.14
N GLY A 616 10.76 -21.65 14.17
CA GLY A 616 11.93 -22.46 13.81
C GLY A 616 11.60 -23.76 13.07
N LYS A 617 10.42 -23.85 12.46
CA LYS A 617 9.97 -25.01 11.68
C LYS A 617 10.10 -24.71 10.19
N THR A 618 10.52 -25.69 9.39
CA THR A 618 10.59 -25.54 7.93
C THR A 618 9.21 -25.76 7.32
N PRO A 619 8.60 -24.75 6.63
CA PRO A 619 7.32 -24.93 5.97
C PRO A 619 7.42 -25.82 4.72
N ASP A 620 6.46 -26.72 4.54
CA ASP A 620 6.26 -27.45 3.29
C ASP A 620 4.99 -26.94 2.60
N PRO A 621 5.09 -26.24 1.47
CA PRO A 621 3.94 -25.67 0.75
C PRO A 621 2.87 -26.71 0.38
N ASP A 622 3.26 -27.91 -0.03
CA ASP A 622 2.35 -28.97 -0.40
C ASP A 622 1.54 -29.50 0.81
N ALA A 623 2.23 -29.67 1.96
CA ALA A 623 1.57 -30.09 3.18
C ALA A 623 0.62 -29.00 3.74
N ILE A 624 1.02 -27.72 3.64
CA ILE A 624 0.18 -26.58 4.04
C ILE A 624 -1.07 -26.52 3.18
N TYR A 625 -0.94 -26.61 1.87
CA TYR A 625 -2.08 -26.67 0.95
C TYR A 625 -3.05 -27.79 1.29
N SER A 626 -2.52 -29.01 1.53
CA SER A 626 -3.32 -30.19 1.86
C SER A 626 -4.03 -30.05 3.20
N ALA A 627 -3.35 -29.52 4.23
CA ALA A 627 -3.93 -29.28 5.55
C ALA A 627 -5.10 -28.27 5.50
N ARG A 628 -4.91 -27.15 4.78
CA ARG A 628 -5.98 -26.18 4.55
C ARG A 628 -7.19 -26.76 3.83
N ALA A 629 -6.96 -27.53 2.77
CA ALA A 629 -8.03 -28.19 2.00
C ALA A 629 -8.80 -29.19 2.90
N THR A 630 -8.09 -29.93 3.74
CA THR A 630 -8.66 -30.89 4.69
C THR A 630 -9.54 -30.20 5.74
N LEU A 631 -9.03 -29.13 6.37
CA LEU A 631 -9.78 -28.37 7.37
C LEU A 631 -11.02 -27.69 6.76
N LYS A 632 -10.87 -27.08 5.59
CA LYS A 632 -11.98 -26.48 4.87
C LYS A 632 -13.08 -27.49 4.53
N ARG A 633 -12.71 -28.69 4.10
CA ARG A 633 -13.66 -29.79 3.83
C ARG A 633 -14.36 -30.27 5.11
N ALA A 634 -13.64 -30.35 6.24
CA ALA A 634 -14.22 -30.70 7.52
C ALA A 634 -15.26 -29.66 7.99
N MET A 635 -14.95 -28.35 7.84
CA MET A 635 -15.90 -27.27 8.09
C MET A 635 -17.15 -27.39 7.20
N ALA A 636 -16.95 -27.63 5.90
CA ALA A 636 -18.06 -27.82 4.95
C ALA A 636 -18.95 -29.00 5.34
N THR A 637 -18.37 -30.13 5.73
CA THR A 637 -19.09 -31.35 6.12
C THR A 637 -19.94 -31.13 7.37
N GLU A 638 -19.39 -30.46 8.38
CA GLU A 638 -20.12 -30.14 9.63
C GLU A 638 -21.30 -29.18 9.39
N MET A 639 -21.15 -28.29 8.42
CA MET A 639 -22.20 -27.31 8.07
C MET A 639 -23.09 -27.73 6.90
N ALA A 640 -23.01 -29.00 6.45
CA ALA A 640 -23.68 -29.46 5.23
C ALA A 640 -25.20 -29.23 5.20
N ASP A 641 -25.83 -29.38 6.34
CA ASP A 641 -27.28 -29.14 6.54
C ASP A 641 -27.65 -27.63 6.52
N TYR A 642 -26.71 -26.76 6.88
CA TYR A 642 -26.92 -25.33 7.05
C TYR A 642 -26.49 -24.50 5.85
N LEU A 643 -25.44 -24.89 5.16
CA LEU A 643 -24.85 -24.12 4.03
C LEU A 643 -25.84 -23.76 2.92
N PRO A 644 -26.75 -24.64 2.47
CA PRO A 644 -27.75 -24.27 1.45
C PRO A 644 -28.67 -23.15 1.90
N PHE A 645 -29.12 -23.22 3.18
CA PHE A 645 -29.94 -22.15 3.77
C PHE A 645 -29.16 -20.85 3.88
N LEU A 646 -27.94 -20.89 4.44
CA LEU A 646 -27.08 -19.71 4.58
C LEU A 646 -26.85 -19.04 3.23
N TYR A 647 -26.47 -19.82 2.20
CA TYR A 647 -26.22 -19.31 0.85
C TYR A 647 -27.48 -18.62 0.26
N ALA A 648 -28.65 -19.24 0.41
CA ALA A 648 -29.89 -18.70 -0.12
C ALA A 648 -30.36 -17.44 0.62
N SER A 649 -30.21 -17.42 1.96
CA SER A 649 -30.64 -16.31 2.80
C SER A 649 -29.84 -15.01 2.62
N LEU A 650 -28.65 -15.13 2.06
CA LEU A 650 -27.74 -14.00 1.81
C LEU A 650 -27.87 -13.42 0.40
N LYS A 651 -28.78 -13.95 -0.43
CA LYS A 651 -29.04 -13.37 -1.76
C LYS A 651 -29.50 -11.91 -1.58
N THR A 652 -28.79 -10.99 -2.23
CA THR A 652 -29.20 -9.59 -2.28
C THR A 652 -30.24 -9.39 -3.37
N GLU A 653 -31.21 -8.50 -3.12
CA GLU A 653 -32.17 -8.12 -4.15
C GLU A 653 -31.54 -7.12 -5.12
N SER A 654 -31.98 -7.15 -6.38
CA SER A 654 -31.58 -6.22 -7.43
C SER A 654 -32.25 -4.84 -7.23
N PRO A 655 -31.62 -3.71 -7.66
CA PRO A 655 -30.33 -3.61 -8.34
C PRO A 655 -29.11 -3.70 -7.40
N TYR A 656 -27.96 -4.10 -7.97
CA TYR A 656 -26.69 -4.12 -7.24
C TYR A 656 -26.34 -2.76 -6.63
N THR A 657 -25.84 -2.81 -5.39
CA THR A 657 -25.27 -1.63 -4.71
C THR A 657 -23.95 -2.02 -4.02
N PRO A 658 -22.91 -1.17 -4.07
CA PRO A 658 -21.64 -1.41 -3.40
C PRO A 658 -21.65 -1.02 -1.91
N ASN A 659 -22.83 -0.78 -1.32
CA ASN A 659 -22.91 -0.39 0.08
C ASN A 659 -22.41 -1.50 1.03
N PRO A 660 -21.90 -1.17 2.23
CA PRO A 660 -21.25 -2.12 3.13
C PRO A 660 -22.15 -3.30 3.53
N ALA A 661 -23.45 -3.06 3.75
CA ALA A 661 -24.38 -4.11 4.16
C ALA A 661 -24.60 -5.17 3.06
N ALA A 662 -24.77 -4.73 1.81
CA ALA A 662 -24.92 -5.62 0.66
C ALA A 662 -23.61 -6.33 0.33
N ALA A 663 -22.48 -5.62 0.35
CA ALA A 663 -21.15 -6.20 0.15
C ALA A 663 -20.84 -7.27 1.21
N GLY A 664 -21.14 -7.03 2.48
CA GLY A 664 -20.97 -8.00 3.55
C GLY A 664 -21.81 -9.28 3.35
N LYS A 665 -23.06 -9.14 2.88
CA LYS A 665 -23.89 -10.30 2.53
C LYS A 665 -23.27 -11.10 1.38
N ARG A 666 -22.78 -10.44 0.31
CA ARG A 666 -22.10 -11.12 -0.80
C ARG A 666 -20.80 -11.79 -0.37
N ALA A 667 -20.02 -11.15 0.51
CA ALA A 667 -18.80 -11.74 1.06
C ALA A 667 -19.10 -13.05 1.83
N LEU A 668 -20.07 -13.05 2.73
CA LEU A 668 -20.47 -14.26 3.45
C LEU A 668 -21.09 -15.31 2.52
N ARG A 669 -21.86 -14.88 1.52
CA ARG A 669 -22.42 -15.77 0.50
C ARG A 669 -21.34 -16.46 -0.33
N ALA A 670 -20.25 -15.74 -0.67
CA ALA A 670 -19.09 -16.30 -1.36
C ALA A 670 -18.37 -17.36 -0.51
N VAL A 671 -18.22 -17.14 0.79
CA VAL A 671 -17.70 -18.16 1.73
C VAL A 671 -18.60 -19.39 1.76
N ALA A 672 -19.91 -19.19 1.88
CA ALA A 672 -20.89 -20.30 1.87
C ALA A 672 -20.84 -21.08 0.54
N LEU A 673 -20.76 -20.38 -0.61
CA LEU A 673 -20.60 -20.99 -1.94
C LEU A 673 -19.32 -21.84 -2.00
N SER A 674 -18.21 -21.29 -1.53
CA SER A 674 -16.91 -21.96 -1.53
C SER A 674 -16.89 -23.25 -0.69
N LEU A 675 -17.64 -23.29 0.43
CA LEU A 675 -17.80 -24.49 1.26
C LEU A 675 -18.79 -25.47 0.64
N LEU A 676 -19.93 -24.99 0.17
CA LEU A 676 -20.98 -25.80 -0.44
C LEU A 676 -20.45 -26.56 -1.68
N SER A 677 -19.68 -25.89 -2.53
CA SER A 677 -19.09 -26.48 -3.74
C SER A 677 -18.11 -27.63 -3.45
N LEU A 678 -17.56 -27.74 -2.23
CA LEU A 678 -16.78 -28.92 -1.83
C LEU A 678 -17.64 -30.17 -1.60
N LEU A 679 -18.93 -30.02 -1.37
CA LEU A 679 -19.87 -31.11 -1.08
C LEU A 679 -20.65 -31.54 -2.33
N GLU A 680 -20.68 -30.69 -3.34
CA GLU A 680 -21.38 -30.92 -4.58
C GLU A 680 -20.51 -31.67 -5.60
N HIS A 681 -21.12 -32.53 -6.44
CA HIS A 681 -20.40 -33.29 -7.45
C HIS A 681 -19.88 -32.38 -8.54
N ASN A 682 -20.33 -31.43 -9.08
CA ASN A 682 -19.84 -30.59 -10.18
C ASN A 682 -19.90 -29.11 -9.88
N CYS A 683 -19.90 -28.74 -8.58
CA CYS A 683 -20.06 -27.36 -8.15
C CYS A 683 -21.31 -26.71 -8.79
N GLU A 684 -22.46 -27.40 -8.76
CA GLU A 684 -23.67 -26.97 -9.44
C GLU A 684 -24.13 -25.58 -9.04
N THR A 685 -24.13 -25.29 -7.75
CA THR A 685 -24.51 -23.96 -7.23
C THR A 685 -23.60 -22.86 -7.80
N ALA A 686 -22.28 -23.12 -7.90
CA ALA A 686 -21.35 -22.14 -8.48
C ALA A 686 -21.55 -21.97 -9.99
N ARG A 687 -21.90 -23.04 -10.74
CA ARG A 687 -22.26 -22.96 -12.17
C ARG A 687 -23.51 -22.11 -12.38
N VAL A 688 -24.53 -22.33 -11.58
CA VAL A 688 -25.77 -21.54 -11.65
C VAL A 688 -25.48 -20.08 -11.33
N GLN A 689 -24.74 -19.81 -10.25
CA GLN A 689 -24.38 -18.41 -9.90
C GLN A 689 -23.56 -17.75 -11.03
N PHE A 690 -22.57 -18.43 -11.59
CA PHE A 690 -21.78 -17.89 -12.71
C PHE A 690 -22.63 -17.49 -13.90
N ALA A 691 -23.62 -18.31 -14.25
CA ALA A 691 -24.50 -18.07 -15.39
C ALA A 691 -25.59 -17.02 -15.16
N THR A 692 -25.97 -16.77 -13.90
CA THR A 692 -27.13 -15.92 -13.56
C THR A 692 -26.75 -14.65 -12.78
N ALA A 693 -25.48 -14.46 -12.45
CA ALA A 693 -25.02 -13.28 -11.74
C ALA A 693 -25.25 -12.00 -12.56
N ASP A 694 -25.77 -10.97 -11.91
CA ASP A 694 -26.01 -9.64 -12.49
C ASP A 694 -24.92 -8.62 -12.08
N ASN A 695 -23.87 -9.09 -11.41
CA ASN A 695 -22.77 -8.26 -10.96
C ASN A 695 -21.43 -9.05 -10.98
N MET A 696 -20.32 -8.29 -11.08
CA MET A 696 -18.97 -8.88 -11.18
C MET A 696 -18.56 -9.60 -9.90
N THR A 697 -18.96 -9.14 -8.72
CA THR A 697 -18.58 -9.79 -7.44
C THR A 697 -19.05 -11.26 -7.43
N GLU A 698 -20.30 -11.51 -7.77
CA GLU A 698 -20.86 -12.85 -7.76
C GLU A 698 -20.40 -13.70 -8.96
N GLN A 699 -20.28 -13.10 -10.15
CA GLN A 699 -19.79 -13.81 -11.34
C GLN A 699 -18.34 -14.26 -11.15
N PHE A 700 -17.47 -13.35 -10.71
CA PHE A 700 -16.06 -13.62 -10.49
C PHE A 700 -15.82 -14.58 -9.32
N GLY A 701 -16.59 -14.45 -8.23
CA GLY A 701 -16.54 -15.35 -7.08
C GLY A 701 -16.92 -16.79 -7.47
N ALA A 702 -17.94 -16.96 -8.31
CA ALA A 702 -18.33 -18.26 -8.86
C ALA A 702 -17.26 -18.83 -9.79
N LEU A 703 -16.68 -18.02 -10.69
CA LEU A 703 -15.57 -18.42 -11.57
C LEU A 703 -14.36 -18.90 -10.74
N SER A 704 -13.96 -18.14 -9.72
CA SER A 704 -12.88 -18.51 -8.80
C SER A 704 -13.15 -19.86 -8.11
N THR A 705 -14.37 -20.07 -7.63
CA THR A 705 -14.79 -21.33 -7.00
C THR A 705 -14.71 -22.50 -7.97
N LEU A 706 -15.17 -22.33 -9.20
CA LEU A 706 -15.11 -23.37 -10.24
C LEU A 706 -13.66 -23.74 -10.59
N ILE A 707 -12.78 -22.76 -10.76
CA ILE A 707 -11.36 -23.00 -11.07
C ILE A 707 -10.67 -23.75 -9.94
N THR A 708 -10.85 -23.31 -8.70
CA THR A 708 -10.27 -23.93 -7.49
C THR A 708 -10.66 -25.42 -7.36
N ASN A 709 -11.86 -25.79 -7.80
CA ASN A 709 -12.35 -27.16 -7.77
C ASN A 709 -12.10 -27.95 -9.08
N GLY A 710 -11.30 -27.40 -10.01
CA GLY A 710 -10.97 -28.06 -11.29
C GLY A 710 -12.14 -28.14 -12.29
N GLN A 711 -13.20 -27.36 -12.09
CA GLN A 711 -14.44 -27.36 -12.88
C GLN A 711 -14.60 -26.11 -13.76
N GLY A 712 -13.52 -25.28 -13.88
CA GLY A 712 -13.62 -23.94 -14.45
C GLY A 712 -13.43 -23.81 -15.98
N ALA A 713 -13.11 -24.87 -16.72
CA ALA A 713 -12.67 -24.76 -18.12
C ALA A 713 -13.65 -23.99 -19.03
N ASP A 714 -14.93 -24.35 -18.99
CA ASP A 714 -15.98 -23.72 -19.84
C ASP A 714 -16.25 -22.29 -19.36
N ALA A 715 -16.26 -22.09 -18.03
CA ALA A 715 -16.49 -20.76 -17.42
C ALA A 715 -15.36 -19.77 -17.75
N ILE A 716 -14.10 -20.21 -17.79
CA ILE A 716 -12.95 -19.40 -18.22
C ILE A 716 -13.14 -18.89 -19.65
N THR A 717 -13.57 -19.79 -20.56
CA THR A 717 -13.79 -19.46 -21.96
C THR A 717 -14.97 -18.48 -22.11
N THR A 718 -16.09 -18.78 -21.44
CA THR A 718 -17.28 -17.92 -21.46
C THR A 718 -16.98 -16.53 -20.91
N PHE A 719 -16.28 -16.45 -19.79
CA PHE A 719 -15.90 -15.17 -19.18
C PHE A 719 -14.99 -14.35 -20.11
N TYR A 720 -14.01 -14.99 -20.77
CA TYR A 720 -13.17 -14.31 -21.73
C TYR A 720 -13.96 -13.76 -22.92
N GLU A 721 -14.84 -14.56 -23.53
CA GLU A 721 -15.64 -14.12 -24.68
C GLU A 721 -16.57 -12.96 -24.31
N GLN A 722 -17.11 -12.96 -23.10
CA GLN A 722 -17.96 -11.88 -22.57
C GLN A 722 -17.17 -10.59 -22.38
N TRP A 723 -15.93 -10.65 -21.85
CA TRP A 723 -15.20 -9.50 -21.33
C TRP A 723 -13.91 -9.14 -22.08
N LYS A 724 -13.57 -9.81 -23.16
CA LYS A 724 -12.30 -9.58 -23.90
C LYS A 724 -12.07 -8.16 -24.39
N HIS A 725 -13.10 -7.33 -24.43
CA HIS A 725 -13.04 -5.93 -24.82
C HIS A 725 -12.85 -4.96 -23.63
N ASP A 726 -12.99 -5.44 -22.38
CA ASP A 726 -12.76 -4.62 -21.18
C ASP A 726 -11.38 -4.93 -20.60
N ARG A 727 -10.48 -3.91 -20.66
CA ARG A 727 -9.08 -4.04 -20.25
C ARG A 727 -8.90 -4.38 -18.76
N LEU A 728 -9.78 -3.89 -17.89
CA LEU A 728 -9.69 -4.13 -16.44
C LEU A 728 -10.21 -5.51 -16.06
N VAL A 729 -11.24 -5.99 -16.76
CA VAL A 729 -11.76 -7.34 -16.54
C VAL A 729 -10.81 -8.40 -17.07
N ILE A 730 -10.08 -8.12 -18.15
CA ILE A 730 -9.05 -9.04 -18.65
C ILE A 730 -7.89 -9.21 -17.65
N ASP A 731 -7.53 -8.20 -16.90
CA ASP A 731 -6.56 -8.36 -15.79
C ASP A 731 -7.09 -9.35 -14.74
N LYS A 732 -8.38 -9.27 -14.39
CA LYS A 732 -9.04 -10.24 -13.50
C LYS A 732 -9.02 -11.66 -14.10
N TRP A 733 -9.28 -11.79 -15.41
CA TRP A 733 -9.27 -13.08 -16.11
C TRP A 733 -7.89 -13.76 -16.09
N PHE A 734 -6.80 -12.99 -16.23
CA PHE A 734 -5.44 -13.53 -16.06
C PHE A 734 -5.20 -13.97 -14.63
N THR A 735 -5.49 -13.08 -13.66
CA THR A 735 -5.22 -13.32 -12.24
C THR A 735 -5.96 -14.54 -11.71
N VAL A 736 -7.26 -14.69 -12.00
CA VAL A 736 -8.08 -15.78 -11.43
C VAL A 736 -7.60 -17.15 -11.89
N GLN A 737 -7.07 -17.26 -13.09
CA GLN A 737 -6.57 -18.53 -13.60
C GLN A 737 -5.28 -18.96 -12.92
N VAL A 738 -4.31 -18.05 -12.71
CA VAL A 738 -3.03 -18.41 -12.11
C VAL A 738 -3.08 -18.52 -10.59
N SER A 739 -3.91 -17.69 -9.93
CA SER A 739 -4.03 -17.72 -8.47
C SER A 739 -4.85 -18.90 -7.94
N ASN A 740 -5.82 -19.39 -8.73
CA ASN A 740 -6.70 -20.49 -8.33
C ASN A 740 -6.40 -21.81 -9.06
N ALA A 741 -5.38 -21.85 -9.92
CA ALA A 741 -4.98 -23.09 -10.57
C ALA A 741 -4.58 -24.14 -9.52
N ILE A 742 -4.91 -25.38 -9.78
CA ILE A 742 -4.42 -26.51 -8.98
C ILE A 742 -2.88 -26.49 -9.00
N PRO A 743 -2.20 -26.58 -7.84
CA PRO A 743 -0.75 -26.38 -7.74
C PRO A 743 0.07 -27.14 -8.78
N THR A 744 -0.25 -28.41 -9.03
CA THR A 744 0.47 -29.28 -10.00
C THR A 744 0.36 -28.81 -11.45
N THR A 745 -0.56 -27.93 -11.80
CA THR A 745 -0.78 -27.41 -13.17
C THR A 745 -0.52 -25.90 -13.27
N ALA A 746 -0.33 -25.22 -12.15
CA ALA A 746 -0.28 -23.77 -12.08
C ALA A 746 0.80 -23.14 -12.98
N ILE A 747 2.00 -23.72 -13.01
CA ILE A 747 3.09 -23.25 -13.87
C ILE A 747 2.78 -23.42 -15.35
N ASP A 748 2.14 -24.51 -15.75
CA ASP A 748 1.78 -24.76 -17.16
C ASP A 748 0.67 -23.79 -17.62
N VAL A 749 -0.27 -23.47 -16.73
CA VAL A 749 -1.29 -22.43 -16.95
C VAL A 749 -0.60 -21.08 -17.15
N ALA A 750 0.34 -20.70 -16.26
CA ALA A 750 1.06 -19.44 -16.38
C ALA A 750 1.84 -19.34 -17.70
N ILE A 751 2.60 -20.39 -18.07
CA ILE A 751 3.35 -20.45 -19.34
C ILE A 751 2.41 -20.34 -20.55
N LYS A 752 1.25 -20.99 -20.52
CA LYS A 752 0.26 -20.91 -21.59
C LYS A 752 -0.27 -19.47 -21.74
N LEU A 753 -0.59 -18.83 -20.64
CA LEU A 753 -1.17 -17.48 -20.63
C LEU A 753 -0.18 -16.40 -21.08
N THR A 754 1.13 -16.57 -20.89
CA THR A 754 2.12 -15.62 -21.44
C THR A 754 2.18 -15.59 -22.95
N LYS A 755 1.58 -16.59 -23.64
CA LYS A 755 1.47 -16.64 -25.11
C LYS A 755 0.14 -16.08 -25.62
N HIS A 756 -0.74 -15.68 -24.71
CA HIS A 756 -2.03 -15.12 -25.09
C HIS A 756 -1.87 -13.74 -25.72
N LYS A 757 -2.64 -13.46 -26.77
CA LYS A 757 -2.56 -12.20 -27.53
C LYS A 757 -2.76 -10.94 -26.69
N ASP A 758 -3.56 -11.05 -25.62
CA ASP A 758 -3.87 -9.91 -24.74
C ASP A 758 -2.87 -9.77 -23.58
N PHE A 759 -1.81 -10.57 -23.55
CA PHE A 759 -0.74 -10.41 -22.54
C PHE A 759 0.24 -9.32 -22.95
N GLU A 760 -0.15 -8.08 -22.77
CA GLU A 760 0.69 -6.90 -22.97
C GLU A 760 1.64 -6.72 -21.77
N TRP A 761 2.70 -7.49 -21.74
CA TRP A 761 3.60 -7.60 -20.60
C TRP A 761 4.32 -6.30 -20.19
N LYS A 762 4.34 -5.27 -21.07
CA LYS A 762 4.91 -3.95 -20.74
C LYS A 762 3.97 -3.10 -19.90
N ASN A 763 2.65 -3.37 -19.95
CA ASN A 763 1.70 -2.72 -19.07
C ASN A 763 1.84 -3.26 -17.64
N PRO A 764 2.07 -2.41 -16.61
CA PRO A 764 2.31 -2.86 -15.24
C PRO A 764 1.17 -3.68 -14.63
N ASN A 765 -0.09 -3.32 -14.92
CA ASN A 765 -1.25 -4.05 -14.41
C ASN A 765 -1.32 -5.45 -15.02
N ARG A 766 -1.16 -5.56 -16.33
CA ARG A 766 -1.19 -6.83 -17.04
C ARG A 766 -0.04 -7.75 -16.63
N PHE A 767 1.16 -7.20 -16.43
CA PHE A 767 2.30 -7.96 -15.92
C PHE A 767 2.01 -8.52 -14.52
N ARG A 768 1.51 -7.67 -13.62
CA ARG A 768 1.18 -8.09 -12.24
C ARG A 768 0.07 -9.12 -12.23
N SER A 769 -0.95 -8.98 -13.06
CA SER A 769 -2.11 -9.88 -13.09
C SER A 769 -1.73 -11.33 -13.38
N LEU A 770 -0.72 -11.57 -14.21
CA LEU A 770 -0.27 -12.91 -14.55
C LEU A 770 0.97 -13.32 -13.74
N ILE A 771 2.05 -12.54 -13.82
CA ILE A 771 3.36 -12.97 -13.30
C ILE A 771 3.39 -12.89 -11.77
N ALA A 772 2.93 -11.78 -11.18
CA ALA A 772 2.82 -11.67 -9.73
C ALA A 772 1.65 -12.52 -9.19
N GLY A 773 0.54 -12.60 -9.93
CA GLY A 773 -0.59 -13.48 -9.59
C GLY A 773 -0.16 -14.94 -9.41
N PHE A 774 0.68 -15.48 -10.31
CA PHE A 774 1.24 -16.82 -10.15
C PHE A 774 2.22 -16.91 -8.97
N ALA A 775 3.21 -16.01 -8.90
CA ALA A 775 4.31 -16.14 -7.95
C ALA A 775 3.91 -15.84 -6.50
N MET A 776 2.94 -14.95 -6.27
CA MET A 776 2.59 -14.45 -4.94
C MET A 776 1.22 -14.93 -4.44
N MET A 777 0.33 -15.41 -5.34
CA MET A 777 -1.02 -15.80 -4.96
C MET A 777 -1.29 -17.31 -5.10
N ASN A 778 -0.32 -18.09 -5.60
CA ASN A 778 -0.39 -19.55 -5.67
C ASN A 778 0.89 -20.16 -5.08
N PRO A 779 1.08 -20.13 -3.74
CA PRO A 779 2.33 -20.53 -3.12
C PRO A 779 2.71 -21.98 -3.39
N ALA A 780 1.77 -22.93 -3.27
CA ALA A 780 2.04 -24.35 -3.54
C ALA A 780 2.48 -24.59 -5.00
N GLY A 781 1.86 -23.90 -5.98
CA GLY A 781 2.25 -23.97 -7.39
C GLY A 781 3.58 -23.28 -7.69
N PHE A 782 3.84 -22.13 -7.09
CA PHE A 782 5.11 -21.39 -7.28
C PHE A 782 6.30 -22.14 -6.68
N HIS A 783 6.11 -22.76 -5.51
CA HIS A 783 7.14 -23.48 -4.78
C HIS A 783 7.22 -24.98 -5.11
N GLU A 784 6.74 -25.39 -6.30
CA GLU A 784 6.89 -26.75 -6.79
C GLU A 784 8.39 -27.18 -6.77
N LYS A 785 8.68 -28.38 -6.27
CA LYS A 785 10.07 -28.84 -5.96
C LYS A 785 11.02 -28.84 -7.16
N ASN A 786 10.48 -28.95 -8.39
CA ASN A 786 11.31 -28.97 -9.60
C ASN A 786 11.89 -27.59 -9.99
N GLY A 787 11.53 -26.51 -9.30
CA GLY A 787 12.05 -25.15 -9.49
C GLY A 787 11.62 -24.45 -10.78
N ARG A 788 10.67 -25.04 -11.57
CA ARG A 788 10.17 -24.42 -12.81
C ARG A 788 9.52 -23.06 -12.57
N GLY A 789 8.77 -22.92 -11.47
CA GLY A 789 8.15 -21.65 -11.05
C GLY A 789 9.18 -20.55 -10.85
N TYR A 790 10.28 -20.84 -10.16
CA TYR A 790 11.35 -19.89 -9.90
C TYR A 790 12.07 -19.45 -11.19
N ALA A 791 12.35 -20.40 -12.08
CA ALA A 791 13.01 -20.12 -13.37
C ALA A 791 12.12 -19.22 -14.23
N PHE A 792 10.83 -19.56 -14.35
CA PHE A 792 9.84 -18.76 -15.07
C PHE A 792 9.76 -17.33 -14.55
N PHE A 793 9.67 -17.15 -13.24
CA PHE A 793 9.56 -15.84 -12.62
C PHE A 793 10.83 -14.99 -12.86
N ALA A 794 12.00 -15.59 -12.68
CA ALA A 794 13.28 -14.92 -12.95
C ALA A 794 13.44 -14.52 -14.42
N ASP A 795 12.98 -15.33 -15.39
CA ASP A 795 13.00 -14.98 -16.81
C ASP A 795 12.22 -13.71 -17.09
N TRP A 796 11.04 -13.58 -16.47
CA TRP A 796 10.20 -12.40 -16.65
C TRP A 796 10.74 -11.17 -15.96
N LEU A 797 11.38 -11.30 -14.78
CA LEU A 797 12.05 -10.19 -14.10
C LEU A 797 13.22 -9.66 -14.93
N ILE A 798 14.09 -10.55 -15.43
CA ILE A 798 15.22 -10.16 -16.29
C ILE A 798 14.73 -9.48 -17.57
N LYS A 799 13.62 -9.92 -18.13
CA LYS A 799 13.04 -9.34 -19.34
C LYS A 799 12.43 -7.97 -19.09
N LEU A 800 11.80 -7.77 -17.92
CA LEU A 800 11.11 -6.51 -17.58
C LEU A 800 12.09 -5.41 -17.15
N ASP A 801 13.18 -5.75 -16.46
CA ASP A 801 14.08 -4.80 -15.82
C ASP A 801 14.57 -3.66 -16.74
N PRO A 802 15.02 -3.91 -17.98
CA PRO A 802 15.43 -2.83 -18.90
C PRO A 802 14.28 -1.91 -19.34
N VAL A 803 13.03 -2.32 -19.16
CA VAL A 803 11.84 -1.58 -19.60
C VAL A 803 11.23 -0.81 -18.44
N ASN A 804 11.09 -1.45 -17.28
CA ASN A 804 10.46 -0.89 -16.09
C ASN A 804 11.17 -1.37 -14.81
N PRO A 805 12.28 -0.71 -14.43
CA PRO A 805 13.09 -1.05 -13.26
C PRO A 805 12.27 -1.07 -11.95
N GLN A 806 11.45 -0.05 -11.73
CA GLN A 806 10.67 0.12 -10.51
C GLN A 806 9.68 -1.06 -10.30
N THR A 807 8.94 -1.45 -11.34
CA THR A 807 8.05 -2.61 -11.26
C THR A 807 8.84 -3.89 -11.04
N THR A 808 10.00 -4.07 -11.69
CA THR A 808 10.85 -5.25 -11.52
C THR A 808 11.35 -5.37 -10.10
N ALA A 809 11.91 -4.30 -9.54
CA ALA A 809 12.42 -4.29 -8.17
C ALA A 809 11.34 -4.70 -7.15
N ARG A 810 10.12 -4.14 -7.29
CA ARG A 810 8.97 -4.52 -6.45
C ARG A 810 8.60 -6.01 -6.58
N MET A 811 8.68 -6.56 -7.78
CA MET A 811 8.37 -7.98 -8.01
C MET A 811 9.45 -8.91 -7.43
N CYS A 812 10.70 -8.47 -7.28
CA CYS A 812 11.76 -9.26 -6.66
C CYS A 812 11.42 -9.73 -5.23
N GLY A 813 10.52 -9.03 -4.54
CA GLY A 813 9.94 -9.45 -3.25
C GLY A 813 9.31 -10.86 -3.25
N GLY A 814 8.96 -11.41 -4.42
CA GLY A 814 8.53 -12.82 -4.53
C GLY A 814 9.60 -13.84 -4.12
N PHE A 815 10.89 -13.44 -4.08
CA PHE A 815 11.99 -14.26 -3.60
C PHE A 815 12.44 -13.90 -2.17
N GLU A 816 11.88 -12.89 -1.53
CA GLU A 816 12.35 -12.38 -0.23
C GLU A 816 12.43 -13.47 0.86
N THR A 817 11.47 -14.37 0.85
CA THR A 817 11.33 -15.43 1.88
C THR A 817 12.05 -16.74 1.53
N TRP A 818 12.95 -16.76 0.56
CA TRP A 818 13.58 -17.98 0.04
C TRP A 818 14.29 -18.81 1.11
N ARG A 819 14.85 -18.19 2.15
CA ARG A 819 15.59 -18.88 3.23
C ARG A 819 14.72 -19.69 4.19
N ARG A 820 13.40 -19.52 4.17
CA ARG A 820 12.49 -20.24 5.08
C ARG A 820 12.17 -21.67 4.64
N TYR A 821 12.43 -22.01 3.39
CA TYR A 821 12.08 -23.29 2.81
C TYR A 821 13.19 -24.34 3.00
N ASP A 822 12.93 -25.58 2.56
CA ASP A 822 13.89 -26.67 2.57
C ASP A 822 15.11 -26.41 1.67
N ALA A 823 16.17 -27.19 1.87
CA ALA A 823 17.46 -27.00 1.20
C ALA A 823 17.38 -27.07 -0.34
N ASP A 824 16.49 -27.91 -0.88
CA ASP A 824 16.34 -28.07 -2.34
C ASP A 824 15.69 -26.84 -2.95
N ARG A 825 14.58 -26.35 -2.33
CA ARG A 825 13.92 -25.10 -2.74
C ARG A 825 14.84 -23.91 -2.58
N GLN A 826 15.58 -23.81 -1.47
CA GLN A 826 16.57 -22.76 -1.26
C GLN A 826 17.63 -22.74 -2.37
N LYS A 827 18.17 -23.91 -2.74
CA LYS A 827 19.17 -24.05 -3.79
C LYS A 827 18.67 -23.54 -5.14
N GLU A 828 17.46 -23.96 -5.54
CA GLU A 828 16.89 -23.53 -6.83
C GLU A 828 16.53 -22.03 -6.84
N MET A 829 15.98 -21.48 -5.75
CA MET A 829 15.73 -20.05 -5.65
C MET A 829 17.01 -19.22 -5.67
N ARG A 830 18.04 -19.62 -4.92
CA ARG A 830 19.34 -18.96 -4.92
C ARG A 830 20.00 -18.95 -6.30
N LYS A 831 19.87 -20.05 -7.05
CA LYS A 831 20.33 -20.12 -8.43
C LYS A 831 19.66 -19.05 -9.30
N GLN A 832 18.35 -18.83 -9.17
CA GLN A 832 17.64 -17.83 -9.94
C GLN A 832 17.98 -16.40 -9.49
N LEU A 833 18.06 -16.15 -8.17
CA LEU A 833 18.51 -14.88 -7.61
C LEU A 833 19.92 -14.50 -8.12
N THR A 834 20.84 -15.47 -8.14
CA THR A 834 22.19 -15.26 -8.68
C THR A 834 22.15 -14.95 -10.18
N ARG A 835 21.24 -15.58 -10.93
CA ARG A 835 21.05 -15.33 -12.36
C ARG A 835 20.54 -13.91 -12.63
N ILE A 836 19.58 -13.43 -11.83
CA ILE A 836 19.09 -12.04 -11.90
C ILE A 836 20.23 -11.07 -11.56
N ALA A 837 20.96 -11.29 -10.45
CA ALA A 837 22.06 -10.45 -10.02
C ALA A 837 23.19 -10.29 -11.08
N ASN A 838 23.36 -11.32 -11.91
CA ASN A 838 24.37 -11.33 -13.00
C ASN A 838 23.79 -10.97 -14.37
N ALA A 839 22.53 -10.51 -14.43
CA ALA A 839 21.97 -10.07 -15.71
C ALA A 839 22.71 -8.84 -16.25
N PRO A 840 22.96 -8.77 -17.57
CA PRO A 840 23.65 -7.62 -18.15
C PRO A 840 22.77 -6.37 -18.01
N ASN A 841 23.38 -5.23 -17.67
CA ASN A 841 22.72 -3.93 -17.53
C ASN A 841 21.57 -3.91 -16.53
N LEU A 842 21.68 -4.69 -15.43
CA LEU A 842 20.69 -4.70 -14.37
C LEU A 842 20.52 -3.28 -13.80
N SER A 843 19.27 -2.86 -13.62
CA SER A 843 18.96 -1.55 -13.09
C SER A 843 19.48 -1.37 -11.65
N LYS A 844 19.65 -0.12 -11.24
CA LYS A 844 20.01 0.26 -9.86
C LYS A 844 18.95 -0.24 -8.86
N ASP A 845 17.67 -0.07 -9.19
CA ASP A 845 16.50 -0.50 -8.41
C ASP A 845 16.55 -2.01 -8.11
N THR A 846 16.64 -2.81 -9.16
CA THR A 846 16.63 -4.28 -9.04
C THR A 846 17.93 -4.80 -8.41
N SER A 847 19.07 -4.17 -8.71
CA SER A 847 20.37 -4.55 -8.16
C SER A 847 20.41 -4.39 -6.63
N GLU A 848 19.86 -3.29 -6.10
CA GLU A 848 19.76 -3.06 -4.65
C GLU A 848 18.93 -4.14 -3.97
N ILE A 849 17.71 -4.39 -4.45
CA ILE A 849 16.79 -5.37 -3.84
C ILE A 849 17.35 -6.78 -3.90
N ILE A 850 17.84 -7.23 -5.06
CA ILE A 850 18.43 -8.57 -5.21
C ILE A 850 19.69 -8.71 -4.36
N GLY A 851 20.52 -7.66 -4.28
CA GLY A 851 21.70 -7.64 -3.42
C GLY A 851 21.35 -7.85 -1.94
N LYS A 852 20.35 -7.15 -1.44
CA LYS A 852 19.83 -7.31 -0.07
C LYS A 852 19.26 -8.71 0.16
N ILE A 853 18.43 -9.23 -0.76
CA ILE A 853 17.84 -10.59 -0.65
C ILE A 853 18.91 -11.68 -0.60
N LEU A 854 20.00 -11.56 -1.37
CA LEU A 854 21.11 -12.52 -1.39
C LEU A 854 22.05 -12.38 -0.19
N GLY A 855 22.31 -11.15 0.25
CA GLY A 855 23.29 -10.83 1.29
C GLY A 855 22.75 -10.92 2.72
N GLY A 856 21.45 -10.83 2.94
CA GLY A 856 20.77 -10.84 4.21
C GLY A 856 20.84 -12.17 4.99
#